data_ea5d5c4eda5e688560e5a7064dc17749
#
_entry.id   ea5d5c4eda5e688560e5a7064dc17749
#
_cell.length_a   1.000
_cell.length_b   1.000
_cell.length_c   1.000
_cell.angle_alpha   90.00
_cell.angle_beta   90.00
_cell.angle_gamma   90.00
#
_symmetry.space_group_name_H-M   'P 1'
#
loop_
_entity.id
_entity.type
_entity.pdbx_description
1 polymer ?
#
loop_
_entity_poly.entity_id
_entity_poly.type
_entity_poly.pdbx_seq_one_letter_code
_entity_poly.pdbx_strand_id
1 'polypeptide(L)'
;MKKISRKSFLKLAAATTAGTAMAPALMGCAWPDTQDHTPYKGDIVLLLSNDIHSNLGTSKIMSTDGSTRITGGVARMAAAQAKVRRRAFGKTLTLDGGDYSQGTPYQDGYQKGWEILALAEMQVDFCTLGNHEFDVGDQAVENSWVNARKNRLRYGVYHKLPQLLVSNMFIKYNANGEPISYTSADIRPNDLSTNAFGAGAYAKTGAKNYAIRQVAGYRVGLFALEGEESYGYCKNSDLTRMDCAEVARVYARFLKEEKGCDLVIAISHCGMEEDRATARAQEGFLDVIQNAHDHLAYDQPIVENGVIMTSTGCYAQNLGVLSLQKTSAGWTWVPEETRCYELTKAYDYEDPRDLSPEALAYRSMQDLLARYDADLTAPDGYFSKLGLDDVTPDSVVMTIPTGYDYIQYEDGKAIGYTYIQSPVTAFICDSFNYASGSQVSFVFGGYVRTALYQGDFTVADAFNEQSTGESAIDHSAGSSLVVCDLSGAQLASICVFDAACSGVTPQGRTYGGAGTLHTGNLRYRYHISDGQISCDVSSIEVYFPESDSWQPLDFHKAYSTSFTFESSQNLVSLLPWASKMATGQALPFAPYDEATGTYMDVPSDNKSEEYYRFWAPYCRGKGVLEGTSYELKSWTALYYYAASMNGTLSDAYTPDHLMQTRIQG
;
A
#
# COMPACT_ATOMS: atom_id res chain seq x y z
N MET A 1 28.08 -8.69 -11.47
CA MET A 1 27.11 -8.86 -10.36
C MET A 1 27.83 -8.58 -9.04
N LYS A 2 27.52 -7.47 -8.37
CA LYS A 2 28.01 -7.21 -7.01
C LYS A 2 27.28 -8.17 -6.07
N LYS A 3 28.01 -8.94 -5.28
CA LYS A 3 27.44 -9.83 -4.25
C LYS A 3 26.66 -8.96 -3.26
N ILE A 4 25.34 -9.12 -3.23
CA ILE A 4 24.50 -8.53 -2.18
C ILE A 4 24.89 -9.20 -0.86
N SER A 5 25.32 -8.44 0.13
CA SER A 5 25.68 -8.99 1.43
C SER A 5 24.42 -9.39 2.19
N ARG A 6 24.52 -10.45 3.02
CA ARG A 6 23.42 -10.90 3.90
C ARG A 6 22.82 -9.75 4.73
N LYS A 7 23.66 -8.77 5.11
CA LYS A 7 23.25 -7.57 5.85
C LYS A 7 22.43 -6.58 5.00
N SER A 8 22.72 -6.48 3.69
CA SER A 8 21.96 -5.67 2.74
C SER A 8 20.65 -6.36 2.36
N PHE A 9 20.64 -7.70 2.28
CA PHE A 9 19.45 -8.49 2.05
C PHE A 9 18.48 -8.45 3.24
N LEU A 10 18.99 -8.58 4.48
CA LEU A 10 18.18 -8.46 5.69
C LEU A 10 17.65 -7.03 5.90
N LYS A 11 18.38 -6.01 5.45
CA LYS A 11 17.87 -4.64 5.43
C LYS A 11 16.75 -4.46 4.38
N LEU A 12 16.86 -5.12 3.24
CA LEU A 12 15.81 -5.11 2.21
C LEU A 12 14.55 -5.85 2.70
N ALA A 13 14.72 -6.98 3.41
CA ALA A 13 13.62 -7.73 4.02
C ALA A 13 13.01 -7.02 5.25
N ALA A 14 13.78 -6.22 5.98
CA ALA A 14 13.30 -5.43 7.12
C ALA A 14 12.58 -4.14 6.69
N ALA A 15 12.93 -3.60 5.52
CA ALA A 15 12.34 -2.37 5.00
C ALA A 15 10.87 -2.53 4.54
N THR A 16 10.43 -3.75 4.25
CA THR A 16 9.04 -4.04 3.89
C THR A 16 8.09 -4.15 5.09
N THR A 17 8.57 -4.06 6.32
CA THR A 17 7.74 -4.17 7.54
C THR A 17 7.08 -2.86 7.97
N ALA A 18 7.40 -1.73 7.32
CA ALA A 18 6.85 -0.43 7.71
C ALA A 18 5.39 -0.19 7.28
N GLY A 19 4.82 -1.07 6.45
CA GLY A 19 3.51 -0.82 5.82
C GLY A 19 2.27 -1.04 6.69
N THR A 20 2.39 -1.58 7.91
CA THR A 20 1.22 -1.87 8.75
C THR A 20 1.47 -1.66 10.24
N ALA A 21 2.28 -0.66 10.62
CA ALA A 21 2.23 -0.21 11.99
C ALA A 21 0.82 0.33 12.26
N MET A 22 -0.04 -0.48 12.88
CA MET A 22 -1.27 0.05 13.46
C MET A 22 -0.89 1.23 14.32
N ALA A 23 -1.43 2.40 13.97
CA ALA A 23 -1.33 3.55 14.84
C ALA A 23 -1.67 3.11 16.27
N PRO A 24 -0.89 3.50 17.30
CA PRO A 24 -1.32 3.30 18.67
C PRO A 24 -2.74 3.84 18.76
N ALA A 25 -3.65 3.06 19.37
CA ALA A 25 -5.05 3.38 19.45
C ALA A 25 -5.19 4.86 19.84
N LEU A 26 -5.40 5.73 18.85
CA LEU A 26 -5.81 7.09 19.10
C LEU A 26 -7.15 6.93 19.82
N MET A 27 -7.15 7.18 21.12
CA MET A 27 -8.40 7.32 21.86
C MET A 27 -9.20 8.34 21.06
N GLY A 28 -10.26 7.85 20.40
CA GLY A 28 -11.05 8.65 19.48
C GLY A 28 -11.44 9.96 20.16
N CYS A 29 -10.73 11.01 19.82
CA CYS A 29 -11.18 12.34 20.17
C CYS A 29 -12.39 12.60 19.29
N ALA A 30 -13.59 12.28 19.82
CA ALA A 30 -14.82 12.71 19.20
C ALA A 30 -14.70 14.22 18.94
N TRP A 31 -15.06 14.63 17.73
CA TRP A 31 -15.10 16.05 17.41
C TRP A 31 -16.01 16.77 18.43
N PRO A 32 -15.53 17.83 19.11
CA PRO A 32 -16.39 18.54 20.05
C PRO A 32 -17.56 19.14 19.30
N ASP A 33 -18.73 18.87 19.77
CA ASP A 33 -20.06 19.34 19.41
C ASP A 33 -20.29 19.74 17.93
N THR A 34 -21.34 19.17 17.33
CA THR A 34 -21.80 19.46 15.95
C THR A 34 -22.18 20.95 15.72
N GLN A 35 -22.30 21.74 16.77
CA GLN A 35 -22.66 23.17 16.73
C GLN A 35 -21.48 24.13 17.00
N ASP A 36 -20.24 23.65 17.15
CA ASP A 36 -19.10 24.54 17.36
C ASP A 36 -18.82 25.40 16.12
N HIS A 37 -19.15 26.69 16.25
CA HIS A 37 -18.90 27.74 15.25
C HIS A 37 -17.70 28.62 15.61
N THR A 38 -16.94 28.27 16.64
CA THR A 38 -15.78 29.06 17.08
C THR A 38 -14.75 29.16 15.95
N PRO A 39 -14.39 30.38 15.53
CA PRO A 39 -13.37 30.57 14.50
C PRO A 39 -12.02 30.05 14.95
N TYR A 40 -11.23 29.51 14.01
CA TYR A 40 -9.83 29.19 14.26
C TYR A 40 -9.03 30.45 14.58
N LYS A 41 -8.23 30.38 15.63
CA LYS A 41 -7.31 31.45 16.06
C LYS A 41 -6.07 31.52 15.18
N GLY A 42 -5.61 30.37 14.68
CA GLY A 42 -4.45 30.30 13.79
C GLY A 42 -4.58 31.20 12.56
N ASP A 43 -3.45 31.58 12.02
CA ASP A 43 -3.35 32.42 10.82
C ASP A 43 -3.57 31.61 9.53
N ILE A 44 -3.09 30.34 9.51
CA ILE A 44 -3.27 29.38 8.42
C ILE A 44 -3.68 28.04 9.03
N VAL A 45 -4.66 27.38 8.43
CA VAL A 45 -5.12 26.05 8.83
C VAL A 45 -4.84 25.06 7.70
N LEU A 46 -3.94 24.12 7.92
CA LEU A 46 -3.68 23.04 6.98
C LEU A 46 -4.66 21.90 7.22
N LEU A 47 -5.25 21.40 6.14
CA LEU A 47 -6.04 20.17 6.08
C LEU A 47 -5.21 19.12 5.39
N LEU A 48 -4.94 18.01 6.06
CA LEU A 48 -3.94 17.04 5.66
C LEU A 48 -4.55 15.65 5.49
N SER A 49 -4.18 14.98 4.40
CA SER A 49 -4.38 13.55 4.16
C SER A 49 -3.12 12.95 3.55
N ASN A 50 -2.93 11.67 3.70
CA ASN A 50 -1.85 10.88 3.10
C ASN A 50 -2.21 9.40 3.14
N ASP A 51 -1.55 8.59 2.31
CA ASP A 51 -1.65 7.13 2.32
C ASP A 51 -3.11 6.66 2.27
N ILE A 52 -3.91 7.24 1.36
CA ILE A 52 -5.33 6.90 1.19
C ILE A 52 -5.49 5.48 0.65
N HIS A 53 -4.57 5.03 -0.20
CA HIS A 53 -4.52 3.67 -0.73
C HIS A 53 -5.85 3.20 -1.32
N SER A 54 -6.45 3.99 -2.20
CA SER A 54 -7.77 3.72 -2.81
C SER A 54 -8.88 3.40 -1.80
N ASN A 55 -8.68 3.61 -0.48
CA ASN A 55 -9.70 3.43 0.54
C ASN A 55 -10.72 4.58 0.48
N LEU A 56 -11.45 4.65 -0.63
CA LEU A 56 -12.44 5.70 -0.86
C LEU A 56 -13.72 5.47 -0.04
N GLY A 57 -14.09 4.20 0.18
CA GLY A 57 -15.15 3.80 1.11
C GLY A 57 -14.68 3.85 2.58
N THR A 58 -15.54 3.39 3.49
CA THR A 58 -15.17 3.20 4.89
C THR A 58 -14.25 1.98 5.05
N SER A 59 -13.37 2.04 6.05
CA SER A 59 -12.42 0.98 6.39
C SER A 59 -12.80 0.30 7.71
N LYS A 60 -12.39 -0.95 7.87
CA LYS A 60 -12.48 -1.68 9.13
C LYS A 60 -11.16 -1.58 9.88
N ILE A 61 -11.23 -1.43 11.20
CA ILE A 61 -10.06 -1.54 12.07
C ILE A 61 -10.39 -2.44 13.27
N MET A 62 -9.39 -3.17 13.73
CA MET A 62 -9.52 -4.00 14.92
C MET A 62 -9.16 -3.18 16.15
N SER A 63 -10.02 -3.21 17.15
CA SER A 63 -9.75 -2.65 18.47
C SER A 63 -8.87 -3.60 19.28
N THR A 64 -8.25 -3.11 20.35
CA THR A 64 -7.38 -3.91 21.22
C THR A 64 -8.09 -5.07 21.93
N ASP A 65 -9.42 -5.03 22.01
CA ASP A 65 -10.27 -6.12 22.53
C ASP A 65 -10.70 -7.13 21.45
N GLY A 66 -10.20 -6.99 20.21
CA GLY A 66 -10.55 -7.84 19.07
C GLY A 66 -11.85 -7.47 18.36
N SER A 67 -12.59 -6.48 18.87
CA SER A 67 -13.80 -5.99 18.19
C SER A 67 -13.46 -5.17 16.96
N THR A 68 -14.36 -5.18 15.97
CA THR A 68 -14.23 -4.38 14.75
C THR A 68 -15.02 -3.08 14.87
N ARG A 69 -14.43 -1.99 14.44
CA ARG A 69 -15.13 -0.72 14.24
C ARG A 69 -14.91 -0.18 12.82
N ILE A 70 -15.91 0.55 12.33
CA ILE A 70 -15.88 1.15 11.00
C ILE A 70 -15.48 2.61 11.12
N THR A 71 -14.44 3.00 10.37
CA THR A 71 -13.89 4.35 10.36
C THR A 71 -13.54 4.78 8.94
N GLY A 72 -13.09 6.02 8.76
CA GLY A 72 -12.59 6.51 7.50
C GLY A 72 -13.64 6.74 6.43
N GLY A 73 -13.14 6.84 5.21
CA GLY A 73 -13.90 7.12 3.99
C GLY A 73 -13.83 8.58 3.54
N VAL A 74 -13.61 8.76 2.24
CA VAL A 74 -13.43 10.13 1.67
C VAL A 74 -14.69 10.99 1.74
N ALA A 75 -15.88 10.38 1.84
CA ALA A 75 -17.12 11.15 2.06
C ALA A 75 -17.14 11.80 3.44
N ARG A 76 -16.78 11.06 4.49
CA ARG A 76 -16.60 11.61 5.85
C ARG A 76 -15.50 12.65 5.90
N MET A 77 -14.39 12.40 5.17
CA MET A 77 -13.27 13.35 5.08
C MET A 77 -13.71 14.66 4.42
N ALA A 78 -14.44 14.59 3.31
CA ALA A 78 -14.98 15.79 2.64
C ALA A 78 -15.90 16.60 3.57
N ALA A 79 -16.78 15.93 4.33
CA ALA A 79 -17.64 16.59 5.32
C ALA A 79 -16.83 17.24 6.44
N ALA A 80 -15.86 16.54 7.01
CA ALA A 80 -14.98 17.06 8.06
C ALA A 80 -14.17 18.27 7.57
N GLN A 81 -13.62 18.20 6.35
CA GLN A 81 -12.93 19.33 5.73
C GLN A 81 -13.86 20.53 5.51
N ALA A 82 -15.10 20.31 5.05
CA ALA A 82 -16.10 21.39 4.89
C ALA A 82 -16.37 22.09 6.22
N LYS A 83 -16.47 21.33 7.32
CA LYS A 83 -16.64 21.87 8.69
C LYS A 83 -15.47 22.76 9.09
N VAL A 84 -14.22 22.32 8.85
CA VAL A 84 -13.04 23.14 9.15
C VAL A 84 -13.00 24.40 8.28
N ARG A 85 -13.22 24.26 6.95
CA ARG A 85 -13.23 25.41 6.03
C ARG A 85 -14.22 26.48 6.44
N ARG A 86 -15.43 26.08 6.88
CA ARG A 86 -16.46 27.00 7.38
C ARG A 86 -15.96 27.79 8.59
N ARG A 87 -15.26 27.17 9.52
CA ARG A 87 -14.70 27.79 10.74
C ARG A 87 -13.43 28.61 10.48
N ALA A 88 -12.67 28.24 9.47
CA ALA A 88 -11.39 28.89 9.14
C ALA A 88 -11.52 30.13 8.25
N PHE A 89 -12.71 30.43 7.71
CA PHE A 89 -13.00 31.66 6.94
C PHE A 89 -11.96 31.97 5.83
N GLY A 90 -11.64 30.99 4.99
CA GLY A 90 -10.70 31.15 3.87
C GLY A 90 -9.21 31.11 4.24
N LYS A 91 -8.87 30.70 5.46
CA LYS A 91 -7.48 30.51 5.90
C LYS A 91 -6.93 29.09 5.64
N THR A 92 -7.67 28.25 4.90
CA THR A 92 -7.30 26.84 4.71
C THR A 92 -6.41 26.62 3.50
N LEU A 93 -5.55 25.62 3.62
CA LEU A 93 -4.80 24.99 2.54
C LEU A 93 -4.89 23.47 2.72
N THR A 94 -5.30 22.74 1.68
CA THR A 94 -5.52 21.30 1.75
C THR A 94 -4.44 20.58 0.97
N LEU A 95 -3.74 19.63 1.63
CA LEU A 95 -2.58 18.92 1.12
C LEU A 95 -2.79 17.41 1.22
N ASP A 96 -2.23 16.68 0.25
CA ASP A 96 -2.18 15.22 0.28
C ASP A 96 -0.74 14.72 0.08
N GLY A 97 -0.32 13.79 0.92
CA GLY A 97 1.05 13.28 1.04
C GLY A 97 1.43 12.18 0.06
N GLY A 98 0.59 11.81 -0.91
CA GLY A 98 0.84 10.71 -1.84
C GLY A 98 0.34 9.35 -1.31
N ASP A 99 0.61 8.28 -2.06
CA ASP A 99 0.04 6.94 -1.87
C ASP A 99 -1.50 7.00 -1.80
N TYR A 100 -2.09 7.73 -2.75
CA TYR A 100 -3.55 7.78 -2.87
C TYR A 100 -4.11 6.55 -3.62
N SER A 101 -3.28 5.81 -4.35
CA SER A 101 -3.65 4.58 -5.08
C SER A 101 -3.29 3.30 -4.31
N GLN A 102 -3.76 2.16 -4.79
CA GLN A 102 -3.51 0.81 -4.30
C GLN A 102 -4.18 0.47 -2.96
N GLY A 103 -5.04 -0.54 -2.92
CA GLY A 103 -5.58 -1.13 -1.68
C GLY A 103 -7.01 -1.62 -1.74
N THR A 104 -7.89 -1.07 -2.58
CA THR A 104 -9.30 -1.49 -2.69
C THR A 104 -9.72 -1.72 -4.14
N PRO A 105 -10.91 -2.27 -4.44
CA PRO A 105 -11.38 -2.44 -5.82
C PRO A 105 -11.37 -1.15 -6.66
N TYR A 106 -11.43 0.03 -6.03
CA TYR A 106 -11.32 1.31 -6.73
C TYR A 106 -9.97 1.54 -7.41
N GLN A 107 -8.94 0.79 -7.01
CA GLN A 107 -7.63 0.76 -7.67
C GLN A 107 -7.73 0.43 -9.18
N ASP A 108 -8.73 -0.35 -9.62
CA ASP A 108 -8.97 -0.59 -11.06
C ASP A 108 -9.23 0.72 -11.83
N GLY A 109 -9.74 1.72 -11.14
CA GLY A 109 -9.95 3.06 -11.68
C GLY A 109 -8.72 3.97 -11.67
N TYR A 110 -7.55 3.51 -11.18
CA TYR A 110 -6.35 4.36 -11.07
C TYR A 110 -5.98 5.00 -12.40
N GLN A 111 -5.82 4.22 -13.46
CA GLN A 111 -5.51 4.77 -14.79
C GLN A 111 -6.66 5.59 -15.39
N LYS A 112 -7.88 5.49 -14.86
CA LYS A 112 -9.03 6.34 -15.22
C LYS A 112 -9.00 7.67 -14.47
N GLY A 113 -8.17 7.77 -13.41
CA GLY A 113 -7.94 8.94 -12.56
C GLY A 113 -8.92 9.09 -11.41
N TRP A 114 -9.52 7.99 -10.93
CA TRP A 114 -10.56 8.01 -9.92
C TRP A 114 -10.10 8.61 -8.59
N GLU A 115 -8.93 8.21 -8.10
CA GLU A 115 -8.37 8.74 -6.85
C GLU A 115 -8.08 10.24 -6.96
N ILE A 116 -7.53 10.69 -8.11
CA ILE A 116 -7.28 12.12 -8.37
C ILE A 116 -8.59 12.91 -8.42
N LEU A 117 -9.67 12.30 -8.95
CA LEU A 117 -10.99 12.92 -8.95
C LEU A 117 -11.59 12.99 -7.53
N ALA A 118 -11.34 11.98 -6.69
CA ALA A 118 -11.73 12.02 -5.27
C ALA A 118 -10.95 13.10 -4.52
N LEU A 119 -9.62 13.23 -4.74
CA LEU A 119 -8.83 14.35 -4.21
C LEU A 119 -9.39 15.72 -4.67
N ALA A 120 -9.81 15.82 -5.94
CA ALA A 120 -10.41 17.05 -6.46
C ALA A 120 -11.75 17.35 -5.77
N GLU A 121 -12.61 16.35 -5.54
CA GLU A 121 -13.89 16.52 -4.87
C GLU A 121 -13.71 16.88 -3.39
N MET A 122 -12.65 16.38 -2.73
CA MET A 122 -12.21 16.82 -1.41
C MET A 122 -11.58 18.23 -1.42
N GLN A 123 -11.42 18.85 -2.60
CA GLN A 123 -10.81 20.16 -2.80
C GLN A 123 -9.36 20.21 -2.27
N VAL A 124 -8.58 19.17 -2.55
CA VAL A 124 -7.15 19.17 -2.29
C VAL A 124 -6.48 20.20 -3.21
N ASP A 125 -5.67 21.10 -2.64
CA ASP A 125 -4.97 22.15 -3.40
C ASP A 125 -3.68 21.61 -4.03
N PHE A 126 -2.90 20.82 -3.26
CA PHE A 126 -1.61 20.27 -3.69
C PHE A 126 -1.44 18.83 -3.20
N CYS A 127 -0.81 18.01 -4.01
CA CYS A 127 -0.42 16.64 -3.65
C CYS A 127 0.95 16.29 -4.20
N THR A 128 1.53 15.21 -3.70
CA THR A 128 2.69 14.55 -4.28
C THR A 128 2.33 13.14 -4.78
N LEU A 129 3.31 12.39 -5.22
CA LEU A 129 3.24 10.94 -5.44
C LEU A 129 3.87 10.23 -4.25
N GLY A 130 3.48 8.99 -4.01
CA GLY A 130 4.21 8.04 -3.20
C GLY A 130 4.66 6.86 -4.06
N ASN A 131 5.11 5.78 -3.46
CA ASN A 131 5.62 4.62 -4.17
C ASN A 131 4.52 3.82 -4.90
N HIS A 132 3.32 3.78 -4.38
CA HIS A 132 2.23 2.99 -4.97
C HIS A 132 1.64 3.61 -6.24
N GLU A 133 1.86 4.87 -6.50
CA GLU A 133 1.55 5.46 -7.80
C GLU A 133 2.36 4.83 -8.94
N PHE A 134 3.52 4.21 -8.62
CA PHE A 134 4.40 3.55 -9.58
C PHE A 134 4.22 2.03 -9.68
N ASP A 135 3.29 1.42 -8.96
CA ASP A 135 3.08 -0.04 -8.96
C ASP A 135 2.82 -0.60 -10.38
N VAL A 136 2.08 0.15 -11.19
CA VAL A 136 1.73 -0.21 -12.58
C VAL A 136 2.65 0.52 -13.59
N GLY A 137 3.74 1.11 -13.11
CA GLY A 137 4.76 1.78 -13.90
C GLY A 137 4.42 3.23 -14.28
N ASP A 138 5.41 3.88 -14.84
CA ASP A 138 5.40 5.33 -15.11
C ASP A 138 4.30 5.79 -16.07
N GLN A 139 3.93 4.95 -17.04
CA GLN A 139 2.85 5.27 -17.98
C GLN A 139 1.48 5.34 -17.29
N ALA A 140 1.28 4.54 -16.24
CA ALA A 140 0.05 4.57 -15.45
C ALA A 140 -0.07 5.90 -14.67
N VAL A 141 1.04 6.42 -14.13
CA VAL A 141 1.10 7.77 -13.52
C VAL A 141 0.63 8.83 -14.51
N GLU A 142 1.18 8.82 -15.74
CA GLU A 142 0.76 9.78 -16.76
C GLU A 142 -0.71 9.62 -17.13
N ASN A 143 -1.16 8.38 -17.35
CA ASN A 143 -2.54 8.08 -17.74
C ASN A 143 -3.53 8.55 -16.68
N SER A 144 -3.25 8.33 -15.39
CA SER A 144 -4.14 8.72 -14.30
C SER A 144 -4.42 10.22 -14.30
N TRP A 145 -3.39 11.05 -14.42
CA TRP A 145 -3.52 12.52 -14.48
C TRP A 145 -4.18 13.03 -15.74
N VAL A 146 -3.82 12.47 -16.90
CA VAL A 146 -4.43 12.82 -18.20
C VAL A 146 -5.91 12.46 -18.22
N ASN A 147 -6.26 11.25 -17.75
CA ASN A 147 -7.62 10.76 -17.76
C ASN A 147 -8.50 11.41 -16.68
N ALA A 148 -7.95 11.75 -15.50
CA ALA A 148 -8.67 12.57 -14.53
C ALA A 148 -9.17 13.89 -15.16
N ARG A 149 -8.31 14.58 -15.93
CA ARG A 149 -8.70 15.83 -16.64
C ARG A 149 -9.79 15.59 -17.67
N LYS A 150 -9.70 14.49 -18.45
CA LYS A 150 -10.70 14.14 -19.48
C LYS A 150 -12.03 13.71 -18.87
N ASN A 151 -11.97 12.91 -17.80
CA ASN A 151 -13.13 12.25 -17.22
C ASN A 151 -13.86 13.09 -16.18
N ARG A 152 -13.27 14.19 -15.69
CA ARG A 152 -13.80 15.01 -14.60
C ARG A 152 -15.30 15.28 -14.71
N LEU A 153 -15.74 15.80 -15.85
CA LEU A 153 -17.16 16.14 -16.06
C LEU A 153 -18.06 14.88 -16.23
N ARG A 154 -17.56 13.80 -16.77
CA ARG A 154 -18.27 12.50 -16.84
C ARG A 154 -18.65 12.02 -15.45
N TYR A 155 -17.73 12.15 -14.49
CA TYR A 155 -17.96 11.76 -13.09
C TYR A 155 -18.60 12.88 -12.24
N GLY A 156 -18.95 14.03 -12.83
CA GLY A 156 -19.63 15.11 -12.14
C GLY A 156 -18.73 15.91 -11.21
N VAL A 157 -17.42 15.80 -11.31
CA VAL A 157 -16.46 16.57 -10.53
C VAL A 157 -16.25 17.95 -11.17
N TYR A 158 -16.65 18.99 -10.49
CA TYR A 158 -16.54 20.37 -10.96
C TYR A 158 -15.38 21.13 -10.31
N HIS A 159 -14.85 20.64 -9.21
CA HIS A 159 -13.68 21.21 -8.53
C HIS A 159 -12.43 21.06 -9.40
N LYS A 160 -11.44 21.91 -9.17
CA LYS A 160 -10.14 21.82 -9.84
C LYS A 160 -9.40 20.58 -9.35
N LEU A 161 -8.66 19.91 -10.25
CA LEU A 161 -7.72 18.90 -9.84
C LEU A 161 -6.63 19.53 -8.96
N PRO A 162 -6.08 18.78 -7.99
CA PRO A 162 -4.95 19.24 -7.21
C PRO A 162 -3.75 19.57 -8.12
N GLN A 163 -2.87 20.44 -7.68
CA GLN A 163 -1.58 20.64 -8.37
C GLN A 163 -0.60 19.58 -7.87
N LEU A 164 -0.20 18.69 -8.76
CA LEU A 164 0.86 17.73 -8.48
C LEU A 164 2.21 18.47 -8.34
N LEU A 165 2.94 18.18 -7.26
CA LEU A 165 4.30 18.63 -7.03
C LEU A 165 5.24 17.43 -7.00
N VAL A 166 6.37 17.55 -7.71
CA VAL A 166 7.45 16.54 -7.75
C VAL A 166 8.76 17.31 -7.86
N SER A 167 9.61 17.29 -6.82
CA SER A 167 10.76 18.17 -6.76
C SER A 167 12.10 17.45 -6.83
N ASN A 168 12.18 16.17 -6.43
CA ASN A 168 13.43 15.42 -6.34
C ASN A 168 13.51 14.16 -7.22
N MET A 169 12.55 13.95 -8.13
CA MET A 169 12.57 12.82 -9.07
C MET A 169 12.97 13.26 -10.47
N PHE A 170 13.86 12.48 -11.12
CA PHE A 170 14.51 12.81 -12.38
C PHE A 170 14.54 11.60 -13.31
N ILE A 171 14.73 11.82 -14.62
CA ILE A 171 14.88 10.73 -15.59
C ILE A 171 16.17 9.97 -15.30
N LYS A 172 16.09 8.65 -15.18
CA LYS A 172 17.23 7.78 -14.83
C LYS A 172 18.20 7.56 -15.97
N TYR A 173 17.70 7.53 -17.19
CA TYR A 173 18.49 7.23 -18.38
C TYR A 173 18.38 8.34 -19.43
N ASN A 174 19.45 8.61 -20.14
CA ASN A 174 19.43 9.51 -21.31
C ASN A 174 18.83 8.79 -22.53
N ALA A 175 18.70 9.51 -23.65
CA ALA A 175 18.15 8.98 -24.90
C ALA A 175 18.95 7.78 -25.49
N ASN A 176 20.19 7.56 -25.05
CA ASN A 176 21.04 6.44 -25.45
C ASN A 176 20.95 5.24 -24.48
N GLY A 177 20.13 5.32 -23.43
CA GLY A 177 20.01 4.28 -22.40
C GLY A 177 21.15 4.30 -21.37
N GLU A 178 21.95 5.39 -21.29
CA GLU A 178 23.03 5.52 -20.31
C GLU A 178 22.51 6.18 -19.03
N PRO A 179 22.90 5.71 -17.81
CA PRO A 179 22.49 6.32 -16.55
C PRO A 179 22.96 7.77 -16.45
N ILE A 180 22.06 8.66 -16.04
CA ILE A 180 22.37 10.07 -15.77
C ILE A 180 22.77 10.17 -14.29
N SER A 181 23.87 10.86 -14.01
CA SER A 181 24.29 11.21 -12.65
C SER A 181 23.92 12.66 -12.37
N TYR A 182 23.13 12.87 -11.32
CA TYR A 182 22.71 14.20 -10.87
C TYR A 182 23.52 14.66 -9.67
N THR A 183 23.72 15.96 -9.55
CA THR A 183 24.38 16.64 -8.43
C THR A 183 23.49 17.77 -7.90
N SER A 184 23.81 18.33 -6.74
CA SER A 184 23.08 19.49 -6.21
C SER A 184 23.02 20.70 -7.15
N ALA A 185 23.95 20.82 -8.08
CA ALA A 185 23.95 21.88 -9.12
C ALA A 185 22.85 21.68 -10.17
N ASP A 186 22.29 20.47 -10.26
CA ASP A 186 21.19 20.13 -11.18
C ASP A 186 19.82 20.45 -10.58
N ILE A 187 19.76 20.76 -9.29
CA ILE A 187 18.53 21.21 -8.62
C ILE A 187 18.25 22.66 -9.01
N ARG A 188 17.37 22.85 -9.99
CA ARG A 188 17.00 24.18 -10.54
C ARG A 188 15.51 24.44 -10.38
N PRO A 189 15.05 25.00 -9.23
CA PRO A 189 13.62 25.16 -8.96
C PRO A 189 12.83 25.90 -10.06
N ASN A 190 13.44 26.88 -10.74
CA ASN A 190 12.80 27.63 -11.82
C ASN A 190 12.77 26.90 -13.16
N ASP A 191 13.52 25.81 -13.34
CA ASP A 191 13.65 25.10 -14.60
C ASP A 191 12.92 23.76 -14.53
N LEU A 192 11.69 23.73 -15.07
CA LEU A 192 10.90 22.51 -15.16
C LEU A 192 11.54 21.43 -16.05
N SER A 193 12.46 21.81 -16.96
CA SER A 193 13.12 20.84 -17.84
C SER A 193 14.13 19.96 -17.13
N THR A 194 14.53 20.32 -15.90
CA THR A 194 15.46 19.51 -15.08
C THR A 194 14.75 18.41 -14.30
N ASN A 195 13.43 18.45 -14.18
CA ASN A 195 12.61 17.46 -13.49
C ASN A 195 11.94 16.53 -14.51
N ALA A 196 11.90 15.21 -14.23
CA ALA A 196 11.29 14.22 -15.11
C ALA A 196 9.82 14.53 -15.44
N PHE A 197 9.07 15.08 -14.48
CA PHE A 197 7.65 15.42 -14.63
C PHE A 197 7.42 16.78 -15.31
N GLY A 198 8.44 17.63 -15.39
CA GLY A 198 8.40 18.89 -16.13
C GLY A 198 8.83 18.77 -17.59
N ALA A 199 9.58 17.71 -17.92
CA ALA A 199 10.14 17.47 -19.24
C ALA A 199 9.80 16.08 -19.79
N GLY A 200 9.81 15.90 -21.10
CA GLY A 200 9.69 14.59 -21.74
C GLY A 200 8.34 13.89 -21.53
N ALA A 201 8.39 12.58 -21.22
CA ALA A 201 7.22 11.70 -21.20
C ALA A 201 6.19 12.08 -20.13
N TYR A 202 6.62 12.64 -19.00
CA TYR A 202 5.73 12.95 -17.87
C TYR A 202 5.17 14.38 -17.88
N ALA A 203 5.56 15.22 -18.83
CA ALA A 203 5.10 16.61 -18.92
C ALA A 203 3.57 16.74 -18.98
N LYS A 204 2.87 15.71 -19.48
CA LYS A 204 1.42 15.68 -19.58
C LYS A 204 0.72 15.53 -18.21
N THR A 205 1.40 15.13 -17.15
CA THR A 205 0.83 15.13 -15.80
C THR A 205 0.50 16.54 -15.33
N GLY A 206 1.23 17.55 -15.81
CA GLY A 206 1.14 18.94 -15.39
C GLY A 206 1.78 19.19 -14.03
N ALA A 207 2.66 18.29 -13.57
CA ALA A 207 3.40 18.44 -12.34
C ALA A 207 4.30 19.68 -12.37
N LYS A 208 4.62 20.20 -11.19
CA LYS A 208 5.53 21.34 -11.00
C LYS A 208 6.59 21.00 -9.97
N ASN A 209 7.73 21.68 -10.08
CA ASN A 209 8.81 21.55 -9.10
C ASN A 209 8.45 22.18 -7.76
N TYR A 210 7.68 23.26 -7.76
CA TYR A 210 7.20 23.98 -6.57
C TYR A 210 5.93 24.76 -6.90
N ALA A 211 5.27 25.24 -5.86
CA ALA A 211 4.14 26.16 -5.99
C ALA A 211 4.22 27.32 -5.00
N ILE A 212 3.53 28.41 -5.31
CA ILE A 212 3.33 29.53 -4.40
C ILE A 212 1.84 29.85 -4.34
N ARG A 213 1.29 29.93 -3.11
CA ARG A 213 -0.11 30.23 -2.86
C ARG A 213 -0.26 31.38 -1.87
N GLN A 214 -1.20 32.29 -2.14
CA GLN A 214 -1.61 33.29 -1.14
C GLN A 214 -2.70 32.69 -0.25
N VAL A 215 -2.50 32.67 1.06
CA VAL A 215 -3.45 32.20 2.06
C VAL A 215 -3.49 33.18 3.21
N ALA A 216 -4.66 33.76 3.49
CA ALA A 216 -4.88 34.69 4.60
C ALA A 216 -3.88 35.88 4.64
N GLY A 217 -3.38 36.33 3.51
CA GLY A 217 -2.40 37.40 3.40
C GLY A 217 -0.94 36.96 3.43
N TYR A 218 -0.67 35.71 3.77
CA TYR A 218 0.69 35.12 3.75
C TYR A 218 1.01 34.47 2.40
N ARG A 219 2.27 34.55 2.00
CA ARG A 219 2.82 33.90 0.82
C ARG A 219 3.39 32.54 1.21
N VAL A 220 2.69 31.46 0.83
CA VAL A 220 3.06 30.08 1.15
C VAL A 220 3.79 29.44 -0.02
N GLY A 221 5.01 28.98 0.18
CA GLY A 221 5.80 28.22 -0.77
C GLY A 221 5.71 26.71 -0.48
N LEU A 222 5.56 25.88 -1.52
CA LEU A 222 5.41 24.43 -1.38
C LEU A 222 6.33 23.72 -2.38
N PHE A 223 6.90 22.61 -1.97
CA PHE A 223 7.61 21.64 -2.79
C PHE A 223 7.36 20.22 -2.26
N ALA A 224 7.81 19.19 -2.98
CA ALA A 224 7.52 17.80 -2.61
C ALA A 224 8.76 16.91 -2.67
N LEU A 225 8.76 15.85 -1.85
CA LEU A 225 9.88 14.92 -1.70
C LEU A 225 9.39 13.47 -1.75
N GLU A 226 10.15 12.64 -2.47
CA GLU A 226 10.07 11.17 -2.48
C GLU A 226 11.29 10.62 -1.72
N GLY A 227 11.05 9.74 -0.72
CA GLY A 227 12.06 9.20 0.18
C GLY A 227 12.93 8.11 -0.43
N GLU A 228 14.01 7.73 0.29
CA GLU A 228 14.88 6.65 -0.15
C GLU A 228 14.22 5.28 -0.01
N GLU A 229 13.55 5.06 1.12
CA GLU A 229 12.84 3.82 1.37
C GLU A 229 11.66 3.67 0.43
N SER A 230 10.80 4.67 0.34
CA SER A 230 9.64 4.73 -0.55
C SER A 230 10.05 4.51 -2.01
N TYR A 231 11.05 5.25 -2.51
CA TYR A 231 11.60 5.04 -3.85
C TYR A 231 12.13 3.61 -4.06
N GLY A 232 12.65 2.96 -3.04
CA GLY A 232 13.08 1.56 -3.08
C GLY A 232 11.96 0.59 -3.50
N TYR A 233 10.70 0.97 -3.33
CA TYR A 233 9.51 0.22 -3.76
C TYR A 233 9.04 0.58 -5.17
N CYS A 234 9.48 1.70 -5.75
CA CYS A 234 9.14 2.11 -7.13
C CYS A 234 9.83 1.23 -8.18
N LYS A 235 9.69 -0.09 -8.08
CA LYS A 235 10.42 -1.07 -8.91
C LYS A 235 10.09 -0.97 -10.40
N ASN A 236 8.90 -0.48 -10.72
CA ASN A 236 8.41 -0.35 -12.10
C ASN A 236 8.65 1.04 -12.70
N SER A 237 9.45 1.89 -12.03
CA SER A 237 9.79 3.22 -12.49
C SER A 237 11.20 3.32 -13.08
N ASP A 238 11.33 4.01 -14.20
CA ASP A 238 12.59 4.41 -14.85
C ASP A 238 13.07 5.79 -14.37
N LEU A 239 12.54 6.29 -13.27
CA LEU A 239 13.00 7.51 -12.62
C LEU A 239 14.11 7.22 -11.63
N THR A 240 14.84 8.26 -11.24
CA THR A 240 15.77 8.28 -10.12
C THR A 240 15.44 9.46 -9.22
N ARG A 241 15.87 9.41 -7.96
CA ARG A 241 15.68 10.50 -7.02
C ARG A 241 16.99 11.14 -6.60
N MET A 242 16.92 12.36 -6.10
CA MET A 242 18.00 13.03 -5.37
C MET A 242 17.71 13.04 -3.87
N ASP A 243 18.75 13.19 -3.09
CA ASP A 243 18.72 13.25 -1.63
C ASP A 243 17.72 14.31 -1.11
N CYS A 244 16.84 13.91 -0.20
CA CYS A 244 15.78 14.77 0.31
C CYS A 244 16.30 16.00 1.06
N ALA A 245 17.34 15.84 1.86
CA ALA A 245 17.90 16.95 2.63
C ALA A 245 18.58 18.00 1.73
N GLU A 246 19.26 17.55 0.65
CA GLU A 246 19.85 18.47 -0.34
C GLU A 246 18.78 19.24 -1.12
N VAL A 247 17.76 18.53 -1.62
CA VAL A 247 16.66 19.14 -2.37
C VAL A 247 15.90 20.12 -1.49
N ALA A 248 15.54 19.70 -0.28
CA ALA A 248 14.81 20.56 0.67
C ALA A 248 15.58 21.84 0.98
N ARG A 249 16.91 21.76 1.18
CA ARG A 249 17.75 22.94 1.44
C ARG A 249 17.72 23.93 0.28
N VAL A 250 17.83 23.46 -0.96
CA VAL A 250 17.80 24.32 -2.15
C VAL A 250 16.43 24.97 -2.34
N TYR A 251 15.33 24.17 -2.27
CA TYR A 251 13.99 24.70 -2.47
C TYR A 251 13.53 25.60 -1.33
N ALA A 252 13.80 25.25 -0.08
CA ALA A 252 13.39 26.07 1.05
C ALA A 252 14.08 27.43 1.04
N ARG A 253 15.40 27.47 0.81
CA ARG A 253 16.14 28.74 0.66
C ARG A 253 15.61 29.56 -0.51
N PHE A 254 15.44 28.96 -1.70
CA PHE A 254 14.92 29.62 -2.89
C PHE A 254 13.53 30.25 -2.65
N LEU A 255 12.62 29.51 -2.00
CA LEU A 255 11.28 29.99 -1.68
C LEU A 255 11.30 31.14 -0.68
N LYS A 256 12.17 31.10 0.35
CA LYS A 256 12.29 32.19 1.33
C LYS A 256 13.00 33.41 0.75
N GLU A 257 14.20 33.24 0.20
CA GLU A 257 15.07 34.36 -0.18
C GLU A 257 14.72 34.97 -1.54
N GLU A 258 14.45 34.14 -2.56
CA GLU A 258 14.19 34.66 -3.90
C GLU A 258 12.70 34.90 -4.16
N LYS A 259 11.82 34.07 -3.60
CA LYS A 259 10.37 34.20 -3.79
C LYS A 259 9.67 34.95 -2.66
N GLY A 260 10.35 35.22 -1.55
CA GLY A 260 9.79 35.97 -0.42
C GLY A 260 8.60 35.28 0.23
N CYS A 261 8.64 33.95 0.38
CA CYS A 261 7.58 33.21 1.04
C CYS A 261 7.66 33.38 2.57
N ASP A 262 6.53 33.65 3.19
CA ASP A 262 6.38 33.77 4.65
C ASP A 262 6.44 32.40 5.33
N LEU A 263 5.84 31.38 4.69
CA LEU A 263 5.76 29.98 5.13
C LEU A 263 6.26 29.07 4.01
N VAL A 264 7.10 28.10 4.35
CA VAL A 264 7.59 27.07 3.41
C VAL A 264 7.23 25.68 3.93
N ILE A 265 6.56 24.89 3.10
CA ILE A 265 6.04 23.57 3.39
C ILE A 265 6.65 22.55 2.43
N ALA A 266 7.19 21.45 2.96
CA ALA A 266 7.45 20.24 2.18
C ALA A 266 6.29 19.26 2.32
N ILE A 267 5.77 18.76 1.20
CA ILE A 267 4.87 17.60 1.14
C ILE A 267 5.77 16.41 0.90
N SER A 268 5.85 15.50 1.86
CA SER A 268 6.88 14.47 1.91
C SER A 268 6.28 13.08 1.94
N HIS A 269 6.79 12.19 1.06
CA HIS A 269 6.53 10.77 1.09
C HIS A 269 7.82 9.99 1.42
N CYS A 270 8.48 10.39 2.53
CA CYS A 270 9.81 9.91 2.90
C CYS A 270 9.83 8.96 4.10
N GLY A 271 8.78 8.96 4.90
CA GLY A 271 8.82 8.37 6.23
C GLY A 271 9.46 9.30 7.27
N MET A 272 9.08 9.12 8.54
CA MET A 272 9.40 10.05 9.63
C MET A 272 10.91 10.14 9.92
N GLU A 273 11.64 9.05 9.81
CA GLU A 273 13.08 9.07 10.13
C GLU A 273 13.91 9.84 9.07
N GLU A 274 13.56 9.71 7.77
CA GLU A 274 14.20 10.50 6.72
C GLU A 274 13.77 11.98 6.80
N ASP A 275 12.52 12.26 7.15
CA ASP A 275 12.03 13.62 7.36
C ASP A 275 12.69 14.30 8.56
N ARG A 276 12.96 13.57 9.65
CA ARG A 276 13.76 14.08 10.78
C ARG A 276 15.19 14.40 10.35
N ALA A 277 15.81 13.52 9.55
CA ALA A 277 17.14 13.76 9.02
C ALA A 277 17.15 15.01 8.10
N THR A 278 16.14 15.14 7.26
CA THR A 278 15.92 16.31 6.39
C THR A 278 15.75 17.58 7.25
N ALA A 279 14.92 17.56 8.28
CA ALA A 279 14.72 18.70 9.19
C ALA A 279 16.01 19.12 9.91
N ARG A 280 16.81 18.15 10.42
CA ARG A 280 18.10 18.43 11.05
C ARG A 280 19.09 19.14 10.14
N ALA A 281 19.05 18.82 8.83
CA ALA A 281 19.94 19.38 7.83
C ALA A 281 19.51 20.79 7.35
N GLN A 282 18.37 21.32 7.79
CA GLN A 282 17.88 22.62 7.32
C GLN A 282 18.55 23.81 8.05
N GLU A 283 18.63 24.92 7.33
CA GLU A 283 19.25 26.17 7.77
C GLU A 283 18.21 27.22 8.23
N GLY A 284 17.01 26.78 8.68
CA GLY A 284 15.95 27.66 9.15
C GLY A 284 15.05 28.24 8.04
N PHE A 285 15.12 27.70 6.82
CA PHE A 285 14.28 28.14 5.71
C PHE A 285 13.02 27.26 5.51
N LEU A 286 13.00 26.04 6.04
CA LEU A 286 11.85 25.14 6.03
C LEU A 286 11.08 25.28 7.35
N ASP A 287 9.76 25.46 7.26
CA ASP A 287 8.89 25.66 8.44
C ASP A 287 8.09 24.40 8.79
N VAL A 288 7.60 23.67 7.78
CA VAL A 288 6.67 22.54 7.97
C VAL A 288 7.02 21.38 7.04
N ILE A 289 6.94 20.15 7.53
CA ILE A 289 6.90 18.92 6.73
C ILE A 289 5.57 18.21 7.00
N GLN A 290 4.76 17.99 5.96
CA GLN A 290 3.72 16.97 5.98
C GLN A 290 4.39 15.64 5.63
N ASN A 291 4.45 14.72 6.59
CA ASN A 291 5.01 13.39 6.43
C ASN A 291 3.95 12.39 5.95
N ALA A 292 4.37 11.38 5.17
CA ALA A 292 3.61 10.22 4.72
C ALA A 292 4.51 8.98 4.65
N HIS A 293 4.03 7.86 4.12
CA HIS A 293 4.69 6.58 3.90
C HIS A 293 4.65 5.62 5.11
N ASP A 294 4.92 6.09 6.33
CA ASP A 294 5.00 5.24 7.53
C ASP A 294 3.63 4.85 8.11
N HIS A 295 2.54 5.38 7.56
CA HIS A 295 1.18 5.24 8.10
C HIS A 295 1.02 5.73 9.55
N LEU A 296 1.91 6.57 10.03
CA LEU A 296 1.87 7.11 11.38
C LEU A 296 0.84 8.24 11.51
N ALA A 297 0.21 8.35 12.67
CA ALA A 297 -0.70 9.45 12.98
C ALA A 297 -0.23 10.19 14.24
N TYR A 298 -0.18 11.50 14.18
CA TYR A 298 0.22 12.34 15.30
C TYR A 298 -0.88 13.32 15.66
N ASP A 299 -1.40 13.21 16.87
CA ASP A 299 -2.41 14.16 17.39
C ASP A 299 -1.81 15.56 17.60
N GLN A 300 -0.54 15.63 17.94
CA GLN A 300 0.24 16.88 18.02
C GLN A 300 1.51 16.73 17.19
N PRO A 301 1.97 17.82 16.54
CA PRO A 301 3.16 17.79 15.71
C PRO A 301 4.42 17.45 16.50
N ILE A 302 5.41 16.89 15.81
CA ILE A 302 6.79 16.73 16.26
C ILE A 302 7.58 17.95 15.78
N VAL A 303 8.57 18.40 16.56
CA VAL A 303 9.47 19.47 16.16
C VAL A 303 10.91 18.97 16.16
N GLU A 304 11.58 19.14 15.04
CA GLU A 304 13.00 18.84 14.89
C GLU A 304 13.68 20.05 14.24
N ASN A 305 14.72 20.60 14.88
CA ASN A 305 15.47 21.78 14.39
C ASN A 305 14.57 22.99 13.98
N GLY A 306 13.44 23.18 14.69
CA GLY A 306 12.47 24.24 14.40
C GLY A 306 11.48 23.93 13.28
N VAL A 307 11.59 22.80 12.61
CA VAL A 307 10.63 22.33 11.59
C VAL A 307 9.50 21.58 12.27
N ILE A 308 8.25 21.96 11.96
CA ILE A 308 7.03 21.35 12.47
C ILE A 308 6.68 20.17 11.55
N MET A 309 6.56 18.94 12.09
CA MET A 309 6.31 17.73 11.32
C MET A 309 5.04 17.03 11.81
N THR A 310 4.21 16.55 10.90
CA THR A 310 2.99 15.79 11.24
C THR A 310 2.60 14.83 10.13
N SER A 311 1.85 13.78 10.49
CA SER A 311 1.28 12.79 9.59
C SER A 311 -0.11 12.38 10.08
N THR A 312 -0.94 11.77 9.22
CA THR A 312 -2.36 11.56 9.50
C THR A 312 -2.78 10.08 9.53
N GLY A 313 -1.83 9.16 9.51
CA GLY A 313 -2.11 7.73 9.40
C GLY A 313 -2.36 7.33 7.94
N CYS A 314 -3.31 6.45 7.71
CA CYS A 314 -3.57 5.89 6.37
C CYS A 314 -5.05 5.60 6.13
N TYR A 315 -5.36 5.09 4.92
CA TYR A 315 -6.65 4.49 4.52
C TYR A 315 -7.85 5.44 4.71
N ALA A 316 -7.64 6.74 4.52
CA ALA A 316 -8.64 7.79 4.77
C ALA A 316 -9.31 7.69 6.16
N GLN A 317 -8.63 7.09 7.16
CA GLN A 317 -9.18 6.90 8.51
C GLN A 317 -9.22 8.20 9.31
N ASN A 318 -8.35 9.15 9.00
CA ASN A 318 -8.22 10.38 9.76
C ASN A 318 -8.12 11.61 8.84
N LEU A 319 -8.54 12.77 9.38
CA LEU A 319 -8.24 14.08 8.85
C LEU A 319 -7.25 14.79 9.77
N GLY A 320 -6.07 15.16 9.26
CA GLY A 320 -5.14 16.03 9.96
C GLY A 320 -5.58 17.50 9.86
N VAL A 321 -5.58 18.19 10.99
CA VAL A 321 -5.79 19.64 11.08
C VAL A 321 -4.63 20.25 11.83
N LEU A 322 -3.83 21.06 11.15
CA LEU A 322 -2.69 21.79 11.73
C LEU A 322 -2.98 23.29 11.66
N SER A 323 -3.33 23.89 12.79
CA SER A 323 -3.59 25.33 12.91
C SER A 323 -2.29 26.07 13.23
N LEU A 324 -1.75 26.79 12.26
CA LEU A 324 -0.48 27.49 12.34
C LEU A 324 -0.67 28.95 12.74
N GLN A 325 0.21 29.46 13.60
CA GLN A 325 0.24 30.84 14.01
C GLN A 325 1.63 31.46 13.80
N LYS A 326 1.69 32.65 13.22
CA LYS A 326 2.92 33.41 13.06
C LYS A 326 3.25 34.16 14.35
N THR A 327 4.46 34.02 14.82
CA THR A 327 5.02 34.72 15.99
C THR A 327 6.26 35.50 15.61
N SER A 328 6.80 36.29 16.54
CA SER A 328 8.09 36.97 16.35
C SER A 328 9.28 35.99 16.22
N ALA A 329 9.13 34.76 16.73
CA ALA A 329 10.15 33.72 16.66
C ALA A 329 10.03 32.80 15.43
N GLY A 330 8.99 32.95 14.62
CA GLY A 330 8.72 32.06 13.47
C GLY A 330 7.31 31.50 13.52
N TRP A 331 7.08 30.41 12.82
CA TRP A 331 5.81 29.68 12.84
C TRP A 331 5.74 28.74 14.03
N THR A 332 4.56 28.64 14.63
CA THR A 332 4.19 27.66 15.66
C THR A 332 2.78 27.16 15.38
N TRP A 333 2.26 26.27 16.21
CA TRP A 333 0.86 25.81 16.07
C TRP A 333 0.04 26.14 17.31
N VAL A 334 -1.30 26.11 17.15
CA VAL A 334 -2.28 26.29 18.21
C VAL A 334 -2.71 24.89 18.69
N PRO A 335 -2.22 24.42 19.88
CA PRO A 335 -2.41 23.03 20.29
C PRO A 335 -3.87 22.59 20.42
N GLU A 336 -4.75 23.47 20.90
CA GLU A 336 -6.17 23.19 21.08
C GLU A 336 -6.95 23.11 19.74
N GLU A 337 -6.36 23.59 18.66
CA GLU A 337 -6.95 23.58 17.30
C GLU A 337 -6.27 22.58 16.37
N THR A 338 -5.15 21.98 16.81
CA THR A 338 -4.36 21.03 16.04
C THR A 338 -4.68 19.62 16.51
N ARG A 339 -5.12 18.77 15.59
CA ARG A 339 -5.58 17.41 15.87
C ARG A 339 -5.48 16.52 14.64
N CYS A 340 -5.33 15.22 14.90
CA CYS A 340 -5.61 14.16 13.95
C CYS A 340 -6.99 13.55 14.30
N TYR A 341 -8.01 13.90 13.52
CA TYR A 341 -9.40 13.50 13.81
C TYR A 341 -9.73 12.18 13.14
N GLU A 342 -10.13 11.19 13.91
CA GLU A 342 -10.66 9.94 13.38
C GLU A 342 -12.05 10.18 12.73
N LEU A 343 -12.23 9.68 11.51
CA LEU A 343 -13.44 9.84 10.72
C LEU A 343 -14.45 8.73 11.03
N THR A 344 -15.21 8.93 12.11
CA THR A 344 -16.25 8.01 12.56
C THR A 344 -17.60 8.31 11.91
N LYS A 345 -18.62 7.48 12.22
CA LYS A 345 -20.01 7.71 11.79
C LYS A 345 -20.62 9.08 12.20
N ALA A 346 -19.96 9.81 13.10
CA ALA A 346 -20.38 11.19 13.44
C ALA A 346 -20.28 12.16 12.25
N TYR A 347 -19.60 11.75 11.17
CA TYR A 347 -19.50 12.49 9.92
C TYR A 347 -20.40 11.96 8.81
N ASP A 348 -21.32 11.05 9.10
CA ASP A 348 -22.33 10.59 8.15
C ASP A 348 -23.49 11.61 8.09
N TYR A 349 -23.74 12.15 6.91
CA TYR A 349 -24.76 13.17 6.65
C TYR A 349 -25.80 12.63 5.66
N GLU A 350 -26.58 11.66 6.10
CA GLU A 350 -27.52 10.91 5.26
C GLU A 350 -28.88 11.62 5.07
N ASP A 351 -29.24 12.61 5.94
CA ASP A 351 -30.52 13.34 5.78
C ASP A 351 -30.49 14.17 4.50
N PRO A 352 -31.30 13.86 3.48
CA PRO A 352 -31.32 14.61 2.22
C PRO A 352 -31.84 16.06 2.38
N ARG A 353 -32.45 16.40 3.51
CA ARG A 353 -32.93 17.74 3.82
C ARG A 353 -31.87 18.64 4.44
N ASP A 354 -30.77 18.05 4.92
CA ASP A 354 -29.65 18.83 5.44
C ASP A 354 -28.89 19.46 4.27
N LEU A 355 -28.90 20.79 4.22
CA LEU A 355 -28.21 21.60 3.21
C LEU A 355 -26.95 22.28 3.75
N SER A 356 -26.43 21.81 4.90
CA SER A 356 -25.16 22.30 5.42
C SER A 356 -24.02 22.00 4.43
N PRO A 357 -22.96 22.82 4.41
CA PRO A 357 -21.78 22.54 3.58
C PRO A 357 -21.20 21.15 3.79
N GLU A 358 -21.24 20.65 5.02
CA GLU A 358 -20.80 19.33 5.42
C GLU A 358 -21.63 18.23 4.74
N ALA A 359 -22.96 18.35 4.82
CA ALA A 359 -23.88 17.40 4.22
C ALA A 359 -23.82 17.41 2.68
N LEU A 360 -23.63 18.59 2.09
CA LEU A 360 -23.46 18.72 0.64
C LEU A 360 -22.15 18.06 0.17
N ALA A 361 -21.04 18.29 0.88
CA ALA A 361 -19.75 17.68 0.57
C ALA A 361 -19.78 16.16 0.73
N TYR A 362 -20.42 15.65 1.81
CA TYR A 362 -20.62 14.21 2.03
C TYR A 362 -21.36 13.56 0.87
N ARG A 363 -22.54 14.09 0.51
CA ARG A 363 -23.38 13.52 -0.56
C ARG A 363 -22.75 13.62 -1.94
N SER A 364 -22.06 14.74 -2.24
CA SER A 364 -21.35 14.89 -3.52
C SER A 364 -20.29 13.81 -3.70
N MET A 365 -19.58 13.49 -2.63
CA MET A 365 -18.59 12.39 -2.66
C MET A 365 -19.28 11.02 -2.77
N GLN A 366 -20.38 10.78 -2.07
CA GLN A 366 -21.15 9.53 -2.21
C GLN A 366 -21.67 9.36 -3.65
N ASP A 367 -22.15 10.43 -4.28
CA ASP A 367 -22.58 10.40 -5.69
C ASP A 367 -21.41 10.07 -6.64
N LEU A 368 -20.20 10.51 -6.32
CA LEU A 368 -18.99 10.16 -7.08
C LEU A 368 -18.65 8.68 -6.94
N LEU A 369 -18.64 8.15 -5.71
CA LEU A 369 -18.36 6.74 -5.44
C LEU A 369 -19.39 5.83 -6.10
N ALA A 370 -20.69 6.17 -6.04
CA ALA A 370 -21.73 5.41 -6.71
C ALA A 370 -21.52 5.30 -8.24
N ARG A 371 -20.88 6.29 -8.87
CA ARG A 371 -20.51 6.21 -10.30
C ARG A 371 -19.32 5.30 -10.53
N TYR A 372 -18.37 5.24 -9.60
CA TYR A 372 -17.25 4.28 -9.66
C TYR A 372 -17.77 2.84 -9.50
N ASP A 373 -18.68 2.61 -8.54
CA ASP A 373 -19.34 1.31 -8.35
C ASP A 373 -20.09 0.87 -9.62
N ALA A 374 -20.80 1.80 -10.25
CA ALA A 374 -21.50 1.52 -11.52
C ALA A 374 -20.52 1.15 -12.65
N ASP A 375 -19.34 1.75 -12.71
CA ASP A 375 -18.31 1.39 -13.71
C ASP A 375 -17.61 0.05 -13.35
N LEU A 376 -17.42 -0.27 -12.06
CA LEU A 376 -16.86 -1.57 -11.63
C LEU A 376 -17.80 -2.74 -11.95
N THR A 377 -19.10 -2.52 -11.81
CA THR A 377 -20.16 -3.53 -11.98
C THR A 377 -20.82 -3.52 -13.37
N ALA A 378 -20.35 -2.66 -14.28
CA ALA A 378 -20.84 -2.62 -15.66
C ALA A 378 -20.61 -3.97 -16.38
N PRO A 379 -21.38 -4.31 -17.45
CA PRO A 379 -21.20 -5.56 -18.19
C PRO A 379 -19.80 -5.79 -18.77
N ASP A 380 -19.03 -4.72 -18.96
CA ASP A 380 -17.61 -4.71 -19.35
C ASP A 380 -16.69 -4.21 -18.24
N GLY A 381 -17.22 -4.12 -17.02
CA GLY A 381 -16.54 -3.67 -15.82
C GLY A 381 -15.54 -4.68 -15.26
N TYR A 382 -14.87 -4.27 -14.19
CA TYR A 382 -13.82 -5.07 -13.55
C TYR A 382 -14.34 -6.44 -13.07
N PHE A 383 -15.47 -6.46 -12.36
CA PHE A 383 -16.02 -7.71 -11.82
C PHE A 383 -16.53 -8.65 -12.90
N SER A 384 -17.24 -8.13 -13.91
CA SER A 384 -17.74 -8.96 -15.02
C SER A 384 -16.63 -9.62 -15.83
N LYS A 385 -15.46 -8.97 -15.99
CA LYS A 385 -14.28 -9.56 -16.64
C LYS A 385 -13.71 -10.76 -15.87
N LEU A 386 -14.02 -10.86 -14.58
CA LEU A 386 -13.63 -11.97 -13.72
C LEU A 386 -14.75 -13.01 -13.53
N GLY A 387 -15.90 -12.86 -14.22
CA GLY A 387 -17.06 -13.74 -14.09
C GLY A 387 -17.90 -13.50 -12.83
N LEU A 388 -17.82 -12.29 -12.26
CA LEU A 388 -18.54 -11.88 -11.04
C LEU A 388 -19.62 -10.84 -11.38
N ASP A 389 -20.65 -11.25 -12.17
CA ASP A 389 -21.63 -10.32 -12.73
C ASP A 389 -22.63 -9.73 -11.71
N ASP A 390 -22.87 -10.41 -10.59
CA ASP A 390 -23.92 -10.06 -9.63
C ASP A 390 -23.36 -9.56 -8.28
N VAL A 391 -22.09 -9.13 -8.23
CA VAL A 391 -21.46 -8.66 -6.99
C VAL A 391 -21.09 -7.18 -7.05
N THR A 392 -21.10 -6.54 -5.88
CA THR A 392 -20.59 -5.19 -5.66
C THR A 392 -19.48 -5.26 -4.61
N PRO A 393 -18.68 -4.20 -4.44
CA PRO A 393 -17.68 -4.16 -3.36
C PRO A 393 -18.26 -4.48 -1.96
N ASP A 394 -19.50 -4.04 -1.69
CA ASP A 394 -20.17 -4.22 -0.39
C ASP A 394 -20.95 -5.55 -0.28
N SER A 395 -20.96 -6.40 -1.31
CA SER A 395 -21.63 -7.70 -1.24
C SER A 395 -21.03 -8.57 -0.16
N VAL A 396 -21.86 -8.99 0.83
CA VAL A 396 -21.43 -9.84 1.93
C VAL A 396 -21.27 -11.27 1.45
N VAL A 397 -20.12 -11.87 1.71
CA VAL A 397 -19.76 -13.24 1.30
C VAL A 397 -19.92 -14.23 2.44
N MET A 398 -19.45 -13.85 3.63
CA MET A 398 -19.58 -14.64 4.86
C MET A 398 -19.54 -13.74 6.10
N THR A 399 -19.75 -14.30 7.28
CA THR A 399 -19.56 -13.64 8.58
C THR A 399 -18.35 -14.23 9.30
N ILE A 400 -17.52 -13.38 9.89
CA ILE A 400 -16.38 -13.75 10.72
C ILE A 400 -16.78 -13.60 12.20
N PRO A 401 -16.86 -14.72 12.97
CA PRO A 401 -17.31 -14.67 14.36
C PRO A 401 -16.35 -13.92 15.29
N THR A 402 -15.04 -14.05 15.04
CA THR A 402 -13.97 -13.42 15.83
C THR A 402 -12.90 -12.88 14.90
N GLY A 403 -12.43 -11.65 15.16
CA GLY A 403 -11.37 -11.04 14.37
C GLY A 403 -10.00 -11.67 14.65
N TYR A 404 -9.15 -11.74 13.62
CA TYR A 404 -7.79 -12.30 13.70
C TYR A 404 -6.79 -11.37 13.04
N ASP A 405 -5.69 -11.10 13.77
CA ASP A 405 -4.56 -10.32 13.28
C ASP A 405 -3.43 -11.24 12.74
N TYR A 406 -2.58 -10.69 11.92
CA TYR A 406 -1.40 -11.36 11.34
C TYR A 406 -0.09 -10.64 11.70
N ILE A 407 -0.17 -9.55 12.46
CA ILE A 407 0.97 -8.77 12.91
C ILE A 407 1.50 -9.32 14.23
N GLN A 408 2.81 -9.41 14.35
CA GLN A 408 3.49 -9.74 15.60
C GLN A 408 3.83 -8.46 16.35
N TYR A 409 3.46 -8.41 17.64
CA TYR A 409 3.72 -7.27 18.52
C TYR A 409 4.67 -7.64 19.64
N GLU A 410 5.55 -6.69 20.02
CA GLU A 410 6.38 -6.73 21.22
C GLU A 410 6.29 -5.38 21.93
N ASP A 411 5.94 -5.40 23.22
CA ASP A 411 5.74 -4.19 24.06
C ASP A 411 4.80 -3.15 23.40
N GLY A 412 3.74 -3.64 22.73
CA GLY A 412 2.73 -2.83 22.05
C GLY A 412 3.19 -2.20 20.72
N LYS A 413 4.36 -2.59 20.22
CA LYS A 413 4.86 -2.16 18.91
C LYS A 413 4.85 -3.32 17.94
N ALA A 414 4.44 -3.07 16.71
CA ALA A 414 4.58 -4.04 15.64
C ALA A 414 6.06 -4.28 15.34
N ILE A 415 6.46 -5.56 15.28
CA ILE A 415 7.84 -5.98 14.99
C ILE A 415 7.96 -6.74 13.69
N GLY A 416 6.85 -7.04 13.03
CA GLY A 416 6.78 -7.76 11.77
C GLY A 416 5.51 -8.58 11.67
N TYR A 417 5.51 -9.56 10.77
CA TYR A 417 4.42 -10.50 10.59
C TYR A 417 4.54 -11.66 11.58
N THR A 418 3.42 -12.36 11.83
CA THR A 418 3.50 -13.62 12.60
C THR A 418 4.35 -14.62 11.81
N TYR A 419 5.38 -15.19 12.44
CA TYR A 419 6.16 -16.26 11.81
C TYR A 419 5.37 -17.57 11.81
N ILE A 420 4.77 -17.91 12.93
CA ILE A 420 3.88 -19.06 13.05
C ILE A 420 2.60 -18.78 12.26
N GLN A 421 2.02 -19.83 11.66
CA GLN A 421 0.76 -19.72 10.92
C GLN A 421 -0.32 -19.02 11.75
N SER A 422 -0.90 -17.96 11.20
CA SER A 422 -2.06 -17.27 11.79
C SER A 422 -3.35 -17.69 11.08
N PRO A 423 -4.53 -17.47 11.69
CA PRO A 423 -5.80 -17.69 11.00
C PRO A 423 -5.89 -16.95 9.65
N VAL A 424 -5.36 -15.73 9.57
CA VAL A 424 -5.34 -14.92 8.34
C VAL A 424 -4.52 -15.61 7.25
N THR A 425 -3.28 -15.96 7.55
CA THR A 425 -2.36 -16.57 6.56
C THR A 425 -2.78 -17.98 6.17
N ALA A 426 -3.38 -18.73 7.09
CA ALA A 426 -3.99 -20.04 6.78
C ALA A 426 -5.18 -19.89 5.85
N PHE A 427 -6.09 -18.95 6.13
CA PHE A 427 -7.26 -18.69 5.28
C PHE A 427 -6.85 -18.32 3.84
N ILE A 428 -5.82 -17.50 3.67
CA ILE A 428 -5.30 -17.13 2.34
C ILE A 428 -4.75 -18.38 1.62
N CYS A 429 -3.88 -19.15 2.27
CA CYS A 429 -3.27 -20.33 1.66
C CYS A 429 -4.30 -21.41 1.30
N ASP A 430 -5.27 -21.66 2.18
CA ASP A 430 -6.36 -22.62 1.93
C ASP A 430 -7.27 -22.12 0.80
N SER A 431 -7.50 -20.80 0.72
CA SER A 431 -8.24 -20.18 -0.38
C SER A 431 -7.56 -20.42 -1.72
N PHE A 432 -6.24 -20.28 -1.76
CA PHE A 432 -5.45 -20.55 -2.96
C PHE A 432 -5.55 -22.02 -3.37
N ASN A 433 -5.37 -22.96 -2.42
CA ASN A 433 -5.51 -24.39 -2.70
C ASN A 433 -6.91 -24.76 -3.18
N TYR A 434 -7.95 -24.24 -2.50
CA TYR A 434 -9.36 -24.51 -2.87
C TYR A 434 -9.69 -23.99 -4.25
N ALA A 435 -9.44 -22.71 -4.50
CA ALA A 435 -9.85 -22.07 -5.73
C ALA A 435 -9.07 -22.56 -6.96
N SER A 436 -7.79 -22.89 -6.80
CA SER A 436 -6.92 -23.34 -7.88
C SER A 436 -6.95 -24.86 -8.10
N GLY A 437 -7.38 -25.64 -7.10
CA GLY A 437 -7.22 -27.09 -7.08
C GLY A 437 -5.77 -27.56 -6.89
N SER A 438 -4.87 -26.67 -6.47
CA SER A 438 -3.46 -27.01 -6.23
C SER A 438 -3.27 -27.79 -4.95
N GLN A 439 -2.20 -28.61 -4.91
CA GLN A 439 -1.84 -29.38 -3.72
C GLN A 439 -1.15 -28.50 -2.67
N VAL A 440 -0.30 -27.59 -3.11
CA VAL A 440 0.49 -26.69 -2.26
C VAL A 440 0.21 -25.24 -2.63
N SER A 441 0.23 -24.35 -1.67
CA SER A 441 0.17 -22.91 -1.92
C SER A 441 1.20 -22.17 -1.07
N PHE A 442 1.53 -20.94 -1.48
CA PHE A 442 2.28 -20.03 -0.64
C PHE A 442 1.99 -18.56 -0.96
N VAL A 443 2.16 -17.72 0.05
CA VAL A 443 2.03 -16.26 -0.06
C VAL A 443 3.12 -15.56 0.74
N PHE A 444 3.69 -14.49 0.20
CA PHE A 444 4.61 -13.63 0.95
C PHE A 444 3.88 -12.88 2.07
N GLY A 445 4.49 -12.76 3.25
CA GLY A 445 3.96 -11.98 4.36
C GLY A 445 3.65 -10.54 3.96
N GLY A 446 4.50 -9.91 3.14
CA GLY A 446 4.27 -8.56 2.62
C GLY A 446 3.05 -8.40 1.70
N TYR A 447 2.45 -9.49 1.23
CA TYR A 447 1.22 -9.47 0.40
C TYR A 447 -0.05 -9.75 1.21
N VAL A 448 0.08 -10.04 2.50
CA VAL A 448 -1.03 -10.05 3.46
C VAL A 448 -1.26 -8.61 3.89
N ARG A 449 -2.40 -8.03 3.54
CA ARG A 449 -2.60 -6.57 3.65
C ARG A 449 -3.54 -6.15 4.76
N THR A 450 -4.44 -7.01 5.22
CA THR A 450 -5.39 -6.68 6.28
C THR A 450 -5.57 -7.84 7.26
N ALA A 451 -6.28 -7.57 8.37
CA ALA A 451 -6.73 -8.57 9.32
C ALA A 451 -8.08 -9.18 8.88
N LEU A 452 -8.41 -10.38 9.32
CA LEU A 452 -9.77 -10.89 9.24
C LEU A 452 -10.61 -10.19 10.33
N TYR A 453 -11.43 -9.23 9.96
CA TYR A 453 -12.22 -8.42 10.89
C TYR A 453 -13.50 -9.15 11.33
N GLN A 454 -13.86 -9.07 12.60
CA GLN A 454 -15.14 -9.59 13.11
C GLN A 454 -16.32 -8.91 12.39
N GLY A 455 -17.34 -9.68 12.05
CA GLY A 455 -18.55 -9.24 11.35
C GLY A 455 -18.58 -9.66 9.90
N ASP A 456 -19.23 -8.88 9.05
CA ASP A 456 -19.39 -9.17 7.63
C ASP A 456 -18.05 -9.14 6.90
N PHE A 457 -17.80 -10.18 6.11
CA PHE A 457 -16.68 -10.25 5.16
C PHE A 457 -17.24 -10.03 3.75
N THR A 458 -16.85 -8.92 3.14
CA THR A 458 -17.38 -8.46 1.86
C THR A 458 -16.43 -8.79 0.70
N VAL A 459 -16.87 -8.54 -0.53
CA VAL A 459 -16.02 -8.62 -1.74
C VAL A 459 -14.84 -7.64 -1.63
N ALA A 460 -15.08 -6.44 -1.10
CA ALA A 460 -14.00 -5.47 -0.85
C ALA A 460 -13.00 -5.98 0.19
N ASP A 461 -13.43 -6.69 1.24
CA ASP A 461 -12.51 -7.28 2.22
C ASP A 461 -11.63 -8.34 1.57
N ALA A 462 -12.18 -9.21 0.73
CA ALA A 462 -11.40 -10.20 -0.01
C ALA A 462 -10.35 -9.53 -0.92
N PHE A 463 -10.72 -8.46 -1.60
CA PHE A 463 -9.79 -7.67 -2.41
C PHE A 463 -8.72 -7.01 -1.53
N ASN A 464 -9.11 -6.33 -0.47
CA ASN A 464 -8.20 -5.61 0.41
C ASN A 464 -7.15 -6.52 1.04
N GLU A 465 -7.52 -7.78 1.34
CA GLU A 465 -6.62 -8.79 1.90
C GLU A 465 -5.47 -9.14 0.93
N GLN A 466 -5.73 -9.10 -0.39
CA GLN A 466 -4.81 -9.46 -1.46
C GLN A 466 -4.77 -8.38 -2.55
N SER A 467 -4.72 -7.10 -2.14
CA SER A 467 -4.83 -5.95 -3.04
C SER A 467 -3.56 -5.61 -3.81
N THR A 468 -2.42 -6.21 -3.44
CA THR A 468 -1.14 -5.93 -4.13
C THR A 468 -1.09 -6.58 -5.50
N GLY A 469 -0.31 -5.94 -6.37
CA GLY A 469 0.03 -6.47 -7.68
C GLY A 469 -1.01 -6.25 -8.76
N GLU A 470 -0.72 -6.82 -9.91
CA GLU A 470 -1.51 -6.67 -11.13
C GLU A 470 -1.72 -8.00 -11.86
N SER A 471 -2.65 -8.00 -12.79
CA SER A 471 -2.89 -9.11 -13.69
C SER A 471 -1.69 -9.37 -14.61
N ALA A 472 -1.26 -10.63 -14.70
CA ALA A 472 -0.32 -11.08 -15.73
C ALA A 472 -0.90 -11.04 -17.16
N ILE A 473 -2.20 -10.72 -17.30
CA ILE A 473 -2.95 -10.81 -18.55
C ILE A 473 -3.22 -9.45 -19.17
N ASP A 474 -3.70 -8.49 -18.36
CA ASP A 474 -4.20 -7.20 -18.83
C ASP A 474 -3.83 -6.01 -17.91
N HIS A 475 -2.94 -6.24 -16.94
CA HIS A 475 -2.48 -5.25 -15.95
C HIS A 475 -3.61 -4.64 -15.09
N SER A 476 -4.78 -5.29 -15.03
CA SER A 476 -5.86 -4.86 -14.12
C SER A 476 -5.48 -5.13 -12.65
N ALA A 477 -6.13 -4.41 -11.75
CA ALA A 477 -5.85 -4.45 -10.31
C ALA A 477 -5.92 -5.85 -9.69
N GLY A 478 -5.06 -6.11 -8.72
CA GLY A 478 -4.95 -7.38 -7.99
C GLY A 478 -4.19 -8.47 -8.75
N SER A 479 -3.33 -9.16 -8.03
CA SER A 479 -2.44 -10.18 -8.59
C SER A 479 -3.16 -11.35 -9.23
N SER A 480 -2.68 -11.80 -10.39
CA SER A 480 -3.04 -13.13 -10.90
C SER A 480 -2.60 -14.22 -9.92
N LEU A 481 -3.45 -15.23 -9.71
CA LEU A 481 -3.04 -16.45 -9.05
C LEU A 481 -2.48 -17.43 -10.09
N VAL A 482 -1.18 -17.67 -10.01
CA VAL A 482 -0.46 -18.60 -10.88
C VAL A 482 -0.63 -20.02 -10.36
N VAL A 483 -0.89 -20.98 -11.25
CA VAL A 483 -1.02 -22.41 -10.92
C VAL A 483 -0.10 -23.20 -11.85
N CYS A 484 0.96 -23.77 -11.31
CA CYS A 484 1.89 -24.62 -12.07
C CYS A 484 2.52 -25.70 -11.19
N ASP A 485 3.15 -26.67 -11.80
CA ASP A 485 3.91 -27.67 -11.10
C ASP A 485 5.29 -27.15 -10.71
N LEU A 486 5.66 -27.29 -9.44
CA LEU A 486 7.01 -27.06 -8.94
C LEU A 486 7.61 -28.38 -8.45
N SER A 487 8.92 -28.57 -8.60
CA SER A 487 9.61 -29.72 -8.03
C SER A 487 9.70 -29.64 -6.51
N GLY A 488 9.73 -30.77 -5.81
CA GLY A 488 9.96 -30.78 -4.37
C GLY A 488 11.27 -30.08 -3.98
N ALA A 489 12.28 -30.10 -4.83
CA ALA A 489 13.53 -29.36 -4.60
C ALA A 489 13.31 -27.83 -4.60
N GLN A 490 12.42 -27.30 -5.45
CA GLN A 490 12.02 -25.89 -5.40
C GLN A 490 11.19 -25.58 -4.15
N LEU A 491 10.27 -26.46 -3.76
CA LEU A 491 9.47 -26.29 -2.52
C LEU A 491 10.37 -26.32 -1.27
N ALA A 492 11.39 -27.20 -1.22
CA ALA A 492 12.39 -27.18 -0.15
C ALA A 492 13.15 -25.85 -0.10
N SER A 493 13.45 -25.29 -1.26
CA SER A 493 14.12 -23.99 -1.37
C SER A 493 13.25 -22.83 -0.88
N ILE A 494 11.93 -22.91 -1.08
CA ILE A 494 10.94 -21.97 -0.55
C ILE A 494 10.94 -22.01 0.99
N CYS A 495 10.97 -23.21 1.61
CA CYS A 495 11.04 -23.34 3.07
C CYS A 495 12.35 -22.78 3.66
N VAL A 496 13.48 -22.99 2.98
CA VAL A 496 14.77 -22.40 3.39
C VAL A 496 14.78 -20.89 3.26
N PHE A 497 14.19 -20.38 2.18
CA PHE A 497 14.05 -18.94 1.96
C PHE A 497 13.17 -18.28 3.05
N ASP A 498 12.03 -18.91 3.36
CA ASP A 498 11.12 -18.47 4.42
C ASP A 498 11.83 -18.34 5.77
N ALA A 499 12.53 -19.38 6.21
CA ALA A 499 13.30 -19.34 7.45
C ALA A 499 14.36 -18.22 7.44
N ALA A 500 15.02 -18.01 6.30
CA ALA A 500 16.06 -16.98 6.17
C ALA A 500 15.52 -15.53 6.17
N CYS A 501 14.24 -15.34 5.85
CA CYS A 501 13.56 -14.03 5.88
C CYS A 501 12.96 -13.71 7.25
N SER A 502 13.11 -14.58 8.22
CA SER A 502 12.51 -14.47 9.55
C SER A 502 13.57 -14.25 10.63
N GLY A 503 13.17 -13.72 11.77
CA GLY A 503 14.06 -13.36 12.85
C GLY A 503 13.55 -13.74 14.24
N VAL A 504 14.39 -13.51 15.25
CA VAL A 504 14.08 -13.71 16.67
C VAL A 504 14.42 -12.44 17.42
N THR A 505 13.49 -11.94 18.24
CA THR A 505 13.75 -10.77 19.09
C THR A 505 14.74 -11.12 20.21
N PRO A 506 15.33 -10.12 20.87
CA PRO A 506 16.15 -10.34 22.07
C PRO A 506 15.40 -11.10 23.19
N GLN A 507 14.07 -11.01 23.24
CA GLN A 507 13.20 -11.70 24.20
C GLN A 507 12.84 -13.13 23.74
N GLY A 508 13.36 -13.59 22.60
CA GLY A 508 13.18 -14.96 22.09
C GLY A 508 11.90 -15.18 21.28
N ARG A 509 11.18 -14.13 20.90
CA ARG A 509 9.98 -14.26 20.05
C ARG A 509 10.38 -14.32 18.58
N THR A 510 9.77 -15.25 17.83
CA THR A 510 9.93 -15.31 16.37
C THR A 510 9.03 -14.30 15.68
N TYR A 511 9.51 -13.70 14.60
CA TYR A 511 8.74 -12.84 13.72
C TYR A 511 9.16 -13.05 12.26
N GLY A 512 8.24 -12.76 11.34
CA GLY A 512 8.48 -12.79 9.89
C GLY A 512 8.75 -11.38 9.36
N GLY A 513 9.69 -11.27 8.41
CA GLY A 513 9.80 -10.10 7.54
C GLY A 513 8.81 -10.19 6.37
N ALA A 514 8.76 -9.16 5.52
CA ALA A 514 7.91 -9.19 4.33
C ALA A 514 8.24 -10.32 3.34
N GLY A 515 9.48 -10.81 3.37
CA GLY A 515 9.91 -11.97 2.60
C GLY A 515 9.54 -13.32 3.19
N THR A 516 8.92 -13.38 4.38
CA THR A 516 8.41 -14.62 4.97
C THR A 516 7.34 -15.23 4.07
N LEU A 517 7.40 -16.53 3.83
CA LEU A 517 6.49 -17.25 2.93
C LEU A 517 5.55 -18.16 3.71
N HIS A 518 4.33 -17.72 3.95
CA HIS A 518 3.29 -18.59 4.52
C HIS A 518 2.89 -19.66 3.51
N THR A 519 2.71 -20.89 3.98
CA THR A 519 2.46 -22.06 3.12
C THR A 519 1.18 -22.77 3.49
N GLY A 520 0.45 -23.27 2.50
CA GLY A 520 -0.65 -24.22 2.66
C GLY A 520 -0.22 -25.62 2.21
N ASN A 521 -0.57 -26.62 3.02
CA ASN A 521 -0.26 -28.04 2.78
C ASN A 521 1.25 -28.37 2.67
N LEU A 522 2.12 -27.49 3.12
CA LEU A 522 3.56 -27.67 3.19
C LEU A 522 4.04 -27.25 4.57
N ARG A 523 4.75 -28.15 5.30
CA ARG A 523 5.28 -27.86 6.63
C ARG A 523 6.73 -28.28 6.79
N TYR A 524 7.43 -27.68 7.75
CA TYR A 524 8.79 -28.04 8.11
C TYR A 524 9.08 -27.76 9.60
N ARG A 525 10.14 -28.39 10.13
CA ARG A 525 10.71 -28.05 11.45
C ARG A 525 11.74 -26.94 11.29
N TYR A 526 11.76 -26.02 12.24
CA TYR A 526 12.76 -24.96 12.30
C TYR A 526 13.55 -25.00 13.61
N HIS A 527 14.79 -24.54 13.54
CA HIS A 527 15.66 -24.40 14.69
C HIS A 527 16.07 -22.94 14.87
N ILE A 528 16.25 -22.54 16.13
CA ILE A 528 16.75 -21.21 16.49
C ILE A 528 18.17 -21.37 17.03
N SER A 529 19.14 -20.71 16.40
CA SER A 529 20.53 -20.67 16.85
C SER A 529 21.08 -19.25 16.60
N ASP A 530 21.72 -18.68 17.62
CA ASP A 530 22.33 -17.35 17.56
C ASP A 530 21.38 -16.25 17.05
N GLY A 531 20.11 -16.31 17.48
CA GLY A 531 19.08 -15.36 17.06
C GLY A 531 18.64 -15.48 15.59
N GLN A 532 18.96 -16.59 14.94
CA GLN A 532 18.59 -16.89 13.56
C GLN A 532 17.70 -18.12 13.47
N ILE A 533 16.78 -18.09 12.53
CA ILE A 533 15.92 -19.23 12.20
C ILE A 533 16.51 -19.98 11.01
N SER A 534 16.49 -21.29 11.09
CA SER A 534 16.91 -22.19 10.00
C SER A 534 15.89 -23.30 9.79
N CYS A 535 15.66 -23.68 8.53
CA CYS A 535 14.81 -24.81 8.14
C CYS A 535 15.59 -26.13 8.23
N ASP A 536 14.99 -27.14 8.87
CA ASP A 536 15.44 -28.53 8.74
C ASP A 536 14.86 -29.12 7.45
N VAL A 537 15.68 -29.13 6.40
CA VAL A 537 15.29 -29.59 5.07
C VAL A 537 14.80 -31.05 5.07
N SER A 538 15.33 -31.89 5.98
CA SER A 538 14.94 -33.31 6.08
C SER A 538 13.57 -33.53 6.70
N SER A 539 13.01 -32.52 7.33
CA SER A 539 11.72 -32.55 8.02
C SER A 539 10.55 -32.03 7.18
N ILE A 540 10.81 -31.63 5.92
CA ILE A 540 9.78 -31.04 5.07
C ILE A 540 8.78 -32.13 4.65
N GLU A 541 7.49 -31.83 4.84
CA GLU A 541 6.38 -32.71 4.53
C GLU A 541 5.29 -31.97 3.76
N VAL A 542 4.60 -32.70 2.89
CA VAL A 542 3.41 -32.24 2.14
C VAL A 542 2.18 -32.96 2.68
N TYR A 543 1.09 -32.24 2.85
CA TYR A 543 -0.18 -32.81 3.25
C TYR A 543 -0.98 -33.33 2.05
N PHE A 544 -1.56 -34.51 2.20
CA PHE A 544 -2.41 -35.17 1.22
C PHE A 544 -3.84 -35.28 1.79
N PRO A 545 -4.78 -34.41 1.37
CA PRO A 545 -6.14 -34.40 1.90
C PRO A 545 -6.88 -35.73 1.69
N GLU A 546 -6.65 -36.44 0.58
CA GLU A 546 -7.33 -37.70 0.28
C GLU A 546 -7.02 -38.83 1.27
N SER A 547 -5.86 -38.79 1.89
CA SER A 547 -5.41 -39.76 2.89
C SER A 547 -5.32 -39.19 4.31
N ASP A 548 -5.66 -37.91 4.47
CA ASP A 548 -5.53 -37.17 5.75
C ASP A 548 -4.15 -37.39 6.40
N SER A 549 -3.07 -37.23 5.60
CA SER A 549 -1.73 -37.55 6.07
C SER A 549 -0.65 -36.63 5.54
N TRP A 550 0.34 -36.37 6.38
CA TRP A 550 1.59 -35.73 6.01
C TRP A 550 2.59 -36.77 5.51
N GLN A 551 3.21 -36.49 4.36
CA GLN A 551 4.23 -37.36 3.75
C GLN A 551 5.51 -36.57 3.50
N PRO A 552 6.69 -37.23 3.67
CA PRO A 552 7.99 -36.59 3.36
C PRO A 552 8.02 -36.03 1.94
N LEU A 553 8.61 -34.86 1.77
CA LEU A 553 8.76 -34.20 0.48
C LEU A 553 9.71 -34.99 -0.42
N ASP A 554 9.25 -35.41 -1.59
CA ASP A 554 10.10 -36.00 -2.63
C ASP A 554 10.65 -34.92 -3.55
N PHE A 555 11.95 -34.70 -3.57
CA PHE A 555 12.61 -33.62 -4.30
C PHE A 555 12.46 -33.70 -5.83
N HIS A 556 12.21 -34.89 -6.36
CA HIS A 556 12.11 -35.15 -7.79
C HIS A 556 10.65 -35.19 -8.29
N LYS A 557 9.68 -35.19 -7.39
CA LYS A 557 8.28 -35.21 -7.72
C LYS A 557 7.80 -33.79 -8.03
N ALA A 558 6.86 -33.67 -8.97
CA ALA A 558 6.10 -32.44 -9.22
C ALA A 558 4.94 -32.30 -8.25
N TYR A 559 4.72 -31.08 -7.78
CA TYR A 559 3.60 -30.72 -6.91
C TYR A 559 2.86 -29.54 -7.52
N SER A 560 1.57 -29.71 -7.81
CA SER A 560 0.73 -28.60 -8.27
C SER A 560 0.72 -27.51 -7.20
N THR A 561 1.16 -26.31 -7.56
CA THR A 561 1.43 -25.22 -6.61
C THR A 561 0.77 -23.94 -7.08
N SER A 562 0.15 -23.21 -6.15
CA SER A 562 -0.43 -21.90 -6.40
C SER A 562 0.27 -20.77 -5.62
N PHE A 563 0.43 -19.62 -6.26
CA PHE A 563 1.10 -18.43 -5.72
C PHE A 563 0.74 -17.18 -6.53
N THR A 564 0.98 -15.99 -5.99
CA THR A 564 0.71 -14.75 -6.70
C THR A 564 1.71 -14.49 -7.82
N PHE A 565 1.31 -13.79 -8.87
CA PHE A 565 2.20 -13.45 -9.99
C PHE A 565 3.43 -12.65 -9.52
N GLU A 566 3.28 -11.71 -8.59
CA GLU A 566 4.41 -10.97 -7.99
C GLU A 566 5.36 -11.90 -7.22
N SER A 567 4.85 -13.00 -6.66
CA SER A 567 5.72 -14.02 -6.06
C SER A 567 6.67 -14.61 -7.12
N SER A 568 6.20 -14.84 -8.35
CA SER A 568 7.06 -15.30 -9.44
C SER A 568 8.13 -14.27 -9.80
N GLN A 569 7.76 -12.99 -9.87
CA GLN A 569 8.70 -11.90 -10.19
C GLN A 569 9.82 -11.76 -9.15
N ASN A 570 9.53 -11.99 -7.88
CA ASN A 570 10.52 -11.96 -6.81
C ASN A 570 11.37 -13.23 -6.79
N LEU A 571 10.75 -14.41 -6.89
CA LEU A 571 11.43 -15.69 -6.73
C LEU A 571 12.34 -16.04 -7.92
N VAL A 572 12.10 -15.50 -9.12
CA VAL A 572 12.99 -15.73 -10.27
C VAL A 572 14.43 -15.30 -9.98
N SER A 573 14.64 -14.28 -9.16
CA SER A 573 15.96 -13.79 -8.76
C SER A 573 16.46 -14.37 -7.43
N LEU A 574 15.56 -14.78 -6.53
CA LEU A 574 15.87 -15.15 -5.15
C LEU A 574 15.99 -16.67 -4.96
N LEU A 575 15.19 -17.46 -5.67
CA LEU A 575 15.18 -18.92 -5.52
C LEU A 575 16.53 -19.57 -5.84
N PRO A 576 17.30 -19.16 -6.88
CA PRO A 576 18.59 -19.77 -7.17
C PRO A 576 19.58 -19.70 -6.01
N TRP A 577 19.50 -18.68 -5.15
CA TRP A 577 20.30 -18.58 -3.93
C TRP A 577 19.79 -19.56 -2.85
N ALA A 578 18.49 -19.56 -2.57
CA ALA A 578 17.89 -20.43 -1.56
C ALA A 578 18.04 -21.92 -1.90
N SER A 579 17.89 -22.29 -3.18
CA SER A 579 18.03 -23.66 -3.65
C SER A 579 19.45 -24.19 -3.51
N LYS A 580 20.46 -23.34 -3.68
CA LYS A 580 21.85 -23.73 -3.41
C LYS A 580 22.08 -24.08 -1.94
N MET A 581 21.35 -23.43 -1.02
CA MET A 581 21.40 -23.78 0.41
C MET A 581 20.61 -25.07 0.72
N ALA A 582 19.45 -25.26 0.09
CA ALA A 582 18.58 -26.40 0.33
C ALA A 582 19.10 -27.71 -0.31
N THR A 583 19.63 -27.62 -1.53
CA THR A 583 19.92 -28.81 -2.39
C THR A 583 21.38 -28.91 -2.86
N GLY A 584 22.19 -27.89 -2.60
CA GLY A 584 23.55 -27.74 -3.11
C GLY A 584 23.65 -27.24 -4.56
N GLN A 585 22.53 -27.07 -5.26
CA GLN A 585 22.45 -26.59 -6.66
C GLN A 585 21.58 -25.34 -6.78
N ALA A 586 21.92 -24.44 -7.70
CA ALA A 586 21.09 -23.30 -8.04
C ALA A 586 19.99 -23.76 -9.00
N LEU A 587 18.73 -23.76 -8.54
CA LEU A 587 17.56 -24.12 -9.34
C LEU A 587 16.84 -22.83 -9.81
N PRO A 588 16.27 -22.82 -11.04
CA PRO A 588 15.45 -21.70 -11.48
C PRO A 588 14.07 -21.71 -10.76
N PHE A 589 13.41 -20.56 -10.68
CA PHE A 589 12.00 -20.50 -10.37
C PHE A 589 11.20 -20.59 -11.67
N ALA A 590 10.72 -21.78 -11.98
CA ALA A 590 10.06 -22.10 -13.24
C ALA A 590 9.16 -23.33 -13.10
N PRO A 591 8.11 -23.49 -13.93
CA PRO A 591 7.36 -24.74 -13.99
C PRO A 591 8.28 -25.95 -14.27
N TYR A 592 7.98 -27.06 -13.60
CA TYR A 592 8.77 -28.29 -13.63
C TYR A 592 8.01 -29.41 -14.35
N ASP A 593 8.68 -30.10 -15.26
CA ASP A 593 8.15 -31.28 -15.92
C ASP A 593 8.79 -32.55 -15.29
N GLU A 594 7.99 -33.26 -14.50
CA GLU A 594 8.42 -34.49 -13.82
C GLU A 594 8.82 -35.60 -14.81
N ALA A 595 8.15 -35.68 -15.95
CA ALA A 595 8.41 -36.77 -16.93
C ALA A 595 9.81 -36.64 -17.57
N THR A 596 10.28 -35.41 -17.74
CA THR A 596 11.62 -35.14 -18.32
C THR A 596 12.64 -34.76 -17.26
N GLY A 597 12.20 -34.40 -16.05
CA GLY A 597 13.07 -33.90 -14.98
C GLY A 597 13.65 -32.52 -15.29
N THR A 598 12.97 -31.70 -16.10
CA THR A 598 13.48 -30.40 -16.57
C THR A 598 12.59 -29.22 -16.15
N TYR A 599 13.19 -28.03 -16.10
CA TYR A 599 12.52 -26.78 -15.84
C TYR A 599 12.26 -26.04 -17.15
N MET A 600 11.11 -25.37 -17.25
CA MET A 600 10.80 -24.53 -18.40
C MET A 600 11.73 -23.30 -18.43
N ASP A 601 11.97 -22.78 -19.62
CA ASP A 601 12.75 -21.56 -19.81
C ASP A 601 11.85 -20.33 -19.60
N VAL A 602 12.08 -19.63 -18.49
CA VAL A 602 11.33 -18.42 -18.10
C VAL A 602 12.12 -17.20 -18.51
N PRO A 603 11.49 -16.19 -19.14
CA PRO A 603 12.18 -14.94 -19.50
C PRO A 603 12.88 -14.31 -18.29
N SER A 604 14.12 -13.87 -18.46
CA SER A 604 14.96 -13.38 -17.36
C SER A 604 14.60 -11.95 -16.89
N ASP A 605 13.97 -11.16 -17.77
CA ASP A 605 13.45 -9.84 -17.45
C ASP A 605 12.00 -9.96 -16.95
N ASN A 606 11.83 -9.96 -15.64
CA ASN A 606 10.55 -10.15 -14.96
C ASN A 606 9.58 -8.96 -15.09
N LYS A 607 9.98 -7.91 -15.79
CA LYS A 607 9.14 -6.74 -16.12
C LYS A 607 8.75 -6.70 -17.60
N SER A 608 9.29 -7.60 -18.42
CA SER A 608 9.02 -7.62 -19.85
C SER A 608 7.63 -8.18 -20.17
N GLU A 609 7.02 -7.69 -21.23
CA GLU A 609 5.79 -8.27 -21.81
C GLU A 609 5.93 -9.76 -22.14
N GLU A 610 7.15 -10.24 -22.39
CA GLU A 610 7.42 -11.66 -22.63
C GLU A 610 7.24 -12.46 -21.35
N TYR A 611 7.67 -11.95 -20.19
CA TYR A 611 7.46 -12.56 -18.88
C TYR A 611 5.96 -12.66 -18.54
N TYR A 612 5.20 -11.60 -18.75
CA TYR A 612 3.75 -11.59 -18.53
C TYR A 612 3.06 -12.62 -19.43
N ARG A 613 3.38 -12.65 -20.74
CA ARG A 613 2.83 -13.63 -21.68
C ARG A 613 3.20 -15.06 -21.34
N PHE A 614 4.35 -15.29 -20.73
CA PHE A 614 4.76 -16.62 -20.28
C PHE A 614 3.83 -17.13 -19.18
N TRP A 615 3.51 -16.31 -18.17
CA TRP A 615 2.70 -16.72 -17.02
C TRP A 615 1.18 -16.66 -17.26
N ALA A 616 0.70 -15.87 -18.18
CA ALA A 616 -0.73 -15.69 -18.44
C ALA A 616 -1.53 -17.01 -18.63
N PRO A 617 -1.04 -18.07 -19.30
CA PRO A 617 -1.75 -19.34 -19.41
C PRO A 617 -1.93 -20.09 -18.09
N TYR A 618 -1.08 -19.80 -17.10
CA TYR A 618 -1.14 -20.42 -15.78
C TYR A 618 -2.15 -19.74 -14.84
N CYS A 619 -2.80 -18.67 -15.27
CA CYS A 619 -3.75 -17.87 -14.49
C CYS A 619 -5.20 -17.98 -14.98
N ARG A 620 -5.45 -18.57 -16.15
CA ARG A 620 -6.80 -18.66 -16.76
C ARG A 620 -7.41 -20.04 -16.63
N GLY A 621 -8.73 -20.10 -16.40
CA GLY A 621 -9.48 -21.35 -16.40
C GLY A 621 -8.93 -22.38 -15.43
N LYS A 622 -8.44 -21.95 -14.26
CA LYS A 622 -7.85 -22.85 -13.24
C LYS A 622 -8.85 -23.15 -12.13
N GLY A 623 -8.78 -24.36 -11.59
CA GLY A 623 -9.56 -24.79 -10.45
C GLY A 623 -11.06 -24.53 -10.60
N VAL A 624 -11.64 -23.69 -9.73
CA VAL A 624 -13.08 -23.33 -9.76
C VAL A 624 -13.53 -22.66 -11.07
N LEU A 625 -12.59 -22.16 -11.88
CA LEU A 625 -12.82 -21.52 -13.17
C LEU A 625 -12.53 -22.46 -14.35
N GLU A 626 -12.29 -23.76 -14.11
CA GLU A 626 -12.00 -24.72 -15.16
C GLU A 626 -13.10 -24.72 -16.26
N GLY A 627 -12.66 -24.73 -17.51
CA GLY A 627 -13.57 -24.65 -18.67
C GLY A 627 -14.02 -23.25 -19.05
N THR A 628 -13.59 -22.21 -18.31
CA THR A 628 -13.82 -20.80 -18.64
C THR A 628 -12.56 -20.14 -19.19
N SER A 629 -12.70 -18.92 -19.72
CA SER A 629 -11.57 -18.06 -20.08
C SER A 629 -11.20 -17.03 -19.00
N TYR A 630 -11.89 -17.06 -17.86
CA TYR A 630 -11.69 -16.09 -16.80
C TYR A 630 -10.33 -16.26 -16.12
N GLU A 631 -9.80 -15.16 -15.65
CA GLU A 631 -8.59 -15.12 -14.83
C GLU A 631 -8.93 -15.47 -13.39
N LEU A 632 -8.11 -16.31 -12.76
CA LEU A 632 -8.14 -16.51 -11.32
C LEU A 632 -7.16 -15.49 -10.68
N LYS A 633 -7.68 -14.58 -9.87
CA LYS A 633 -6.87 -13.65 -9.08
C LYS A 633 -6.72 -14.13 -7.63
N SER A 634 -5.67 -13.68 -6.95
CA SER A 634 -5.45 -14.01 -5.53
C SER A 634 -6.65 -13.65 -4.66
N TRP A 635 -7.22 -12.45 -4.83
CA TRP A 635 -8.39 -12.03 -4.07
C TRP A 635 -9.69 -12.77 -4.46
N THR A 636 -9.85 -13.17 -5.74
CA THR A 636 -11.03 -13.96 -6.14
C THR A 636 -10.96 -15.38 -5.57
N ALA A 637 -9.76 -15.91 -5.32
CA ALA A 637 -9.61 -17.17 -4.60
C ALA A 637 -10.20 -17.07 -3.18
N LEU A 638 -9.94 -15.97 -2.47
CA LEU A 638 -10.53 -15.71 -1.15
C LEU A 638 -12.06 -15.60 -1.23
N TYR A 639 -12.56 -14.89 -2.22
CA TYR A 639 -14.01 -14.78 -2.48
C TYR A 639 -14.65 -16.15 -2.67
N TYR A 640 -14.15 -16.99 -3.59
CA TYR A 640 -14.72 -18.31 -3.86
C TYR A 640 -14.66 -19.23 -2.64
N TYR A 641 -13.56 -19.19 -1.90
CA TYR A 641 -13.42 -20.01 -0.70
C TYR A 641 -14.34 -19.54 0.43
N ALA A 642 -14.43 -18.24 0.68
CA ALA A 642 -15.37 -17.67 1.64
C ALA A 642 -16.83 -18.03 1.28
N ALA A 643 -17.20 -17.94 0.01
CA ALA A 643 -18.53 -18.31 -0.47
C ALA A 643 -18.85 -19.81 -0.27
N SER A 644 -17.84 -20.68 -0.24
CA SER A 644 -18.02 -22.12 0.03
C SER A 644 -18.32 -22.46 1.50
N MET A 645 -18.11 -21.52 2.44
CA MET A 645 -18.23 -21.74 3.89
C MET A 645 -19.66 -21.63 4.46
N ASN A 646 -20.69 -21.66 3.60
CA ASN A 646 -22.09 -21.61 4.05
C ASN A 646 -22.41 -20.42 4.97
N GLY A 647 -21.80 -19.27 4.73
CA GLY A 647 -22.10 -17.99 5.36
C GLY A 647 -21.36 -17.69 6.67
N THR A 648 -20.48 -18.57 7.17
CA THR A 648 -19.70 -18.31 8.38
C THR A 648 -18.30 -18.91 8.30
N LEU A 649 -17.27 -18.17 8.74
CA LEU A 649 -15.89 -18.67 8.82
C LEU A 649 -15.83 -19.93 9.70
N SER A 650 -15.18 -20.98 9.20
CA SER A 650 -15.06 -22.27 9.88
C SER A 650 -14.26 -22.18 11.19
N ASP A 651 -14.63 -22.98 12.19
CA ASP A 651 -13.90 -23.15 13.45
C ASP A 651 -12.47 -23.69 13.26
N ALA A 652 -12.15 -24.24 12.08
CA ALA A 652 -10.78 -24.67 11.74
C ALA A 652 -9.76 -23.51 11.79
N TYR A 653 -10.23 -22.26 11.68
CA TYR A 653 -9.39 -21.05 11.78
C TYR A 653 -9.26 -20.51 13.21
N THR A 654 -9.80 -21.19 14.22
CA THR A 654 -9.50 -20.82 15.61
C THR A 654 -8.05 -21.23 15.94
N PRO A 655 -7.32 -20.45 16.76
CA PRO A 655 -5.91 -20.76 17.10
C PRO A 655 -5.67 -22.18 17.61
N ASP A 656 -6.64 -22.76 18.30
CA ASP A 656 -6.55 -24.13 18.88
C ASP A 656 -6.71 -25.24 17.83
N HIS A 657 -7.34 -24.97 16.69
CA HIS A 657 -7.59 -25.94 15.62
C HIS A 657 -6.69 -25.70 14.39
N LEU A 658 -5.94 -24.61 14.38
CA LEU A 658 -5.15 -24.19 13.23
C LEU A 658 -4.01 -25.18 12.93
N MET A 659 -3.96 -25.67 11.69
CA MET A 659 -2.89 -26.54 11.23
C MET A 659 -1.59 -25.74 11.11
N GLN A 660 -0.59 -26.08 11.94
CA GLN A 660 0.68 -25.38 11.93
C GLN A 660 1.60 -25.88 10.80
N THR A 661 2.13 -24.96 10.01
CA THR A 661 3.06 -25.24 8.91
C THR A 661 4.53 -25.06 9.31
N ARG A 662 4.80 -24.44 10.48
CA ARG A 662 6.13 -24.27 11.06
C ARG A 662 6.16 -24.81 12.47
N ILE A 663 6.99 -25.82 12.69
CA ILE A 663 7.09 -26.57 13.95
C ILE A 663 8.48 -26.35 14.54
N GLN A 664 8.56 -25.85 15.76
CA GLN A 664 9.85 -25.72 16.45
C GLN A 664 10.42 -27.10 16.74
N GLY A 665 11.66 -27.34 16.30
CA GLY A 665 12.37 -28.61 16.49
C GLY A 665 13.21 -28.65 17.77
#